data_ef627ff92a613d5f8812dab47caeab6b
#
_entry.id   ef627ff92a613d5f8812dab47caeab6b
#
_cell.length_a   1.000
_cell.length_b   1.000
_cell.length_c   1.000
_cell.angle_alpha   90.00
_cell.angle_beta   90.00
_cell.angle_gamma   90.00
#
_symmetry.space_group_name_H-M   'P 1'
#
loop_
_entity.id
_entity.type
_entity.pdbx_description
1 polymer ?
#
loop_
_entity_poly.entity_id
_entity_poly.type
_entity_poly.pdbx_seq_one_letter_code
_entity_poly.pdbx_strand_id
1 'polypeptide(L)'
;MARFTLFFTHPLKQVLTLCLLWALALGAQAQIQLVGNVVDGETGEPMFSASVTVDGTTKGVMTDFDGRFNIGVASLPVTXNVSFIGYSLKQVSVTQANQRIEVKLMPDQVLIEEAEVVGERISDKQKQAPLTVETMDALAIKEAPTGSFYEGLGNLKGVDLTSASLGFKIVNTRGFNSTSPVRSLXLIDGVDNQSPGLNFSLGNFLGAPDLDVKTVEIVAGASSAYYGPGAFXGVINMETKDPXVXDGLSASYRTGERNLSEWGFRWAXSFXNXXGDPVFAYKVNAFSFSAYDWEATNYGPVDGSLVDASNPGRFDAVNIYGDEYSSPLDYGGDNSTNARGLGTIYRTGYKEVDLVDYNTDNLKVSLSGHWRLQPEKTYESPELIYGFNMGRGTTVYQGDNRFSLRDIEFYQHKVELRKKGDWFIRAYRTSEDAGNSYDPYATALRMQDSLRSDYDWSKVYYAYWIDSIAPQINATYPTLEIVRYDTLWIVPPDIYTLVPVAGYPEGAEDAWYSENGGNLANWHSQVEQWTNNGYAGLADVATDPQGFLQPQTPQFNTLFNDLVGKKNNETEGGTRFYDRSSLVHVHGEKIFKPWWADEIRLGANMRRYTPDSDGTIFSDTNGRVIANQEVGLYTGIKRHFLEDKLIATATVRADKNQNFNLVMSPAASLVWTPTPTDFVRLSFSSALRNPTLADQYLFLNVGPATLVGNLEGAQDLVTVQSFINYRNSSSGTNIAFNLDTLQYFDIAPLRPEQVRTLEAGYRTTLGEXLYLDANYYFSWYSHFIGYNIGLDVQFENPQFPEFITGIDVYRYAANSLNQVQTQGASLGFNYFLDDNFTLNGNYSWNKLVKTDEEDPIIPAFNTPEHKYNLGLTARGLEAKGKDSWGFSLNYRWVQGFVFEGSPQFTGFVPAYDLLDGQVNYKFDAQGLTVKAGASNLLKNEHIETYGGPTVGRLAYISFAMDL
;
A
#
# COMPACT_ATOMS: atom_id res chain seq x y z
N MET A 1 32.15 15.48 -41.68
CA MET A 1 33.44 15.56 -40.93
C MET A 1 34.50 16.07 -41.88
N ALA A 2 34.82 17.37 -41.82
CA ALA A 2 35.85 17.96 -42.65
C ALA A 2 37.12 18.09 -41.80
N ARG A 3 38.17 17.41 -42.23
CA ARG A 3 39.48 17.54 -41.61
C ARG A 3 40.10 18.82 -42.17
N PHE A 4 40.27 19.81 -41.31
CA PHE A 4 41.07 20.99 -41.64
C PHE A 4 42.53 20.65 -41.28
N THR A 5 43.34 20.45 -42.30
CA THR A 5 44.79 20.31 -42.12
C THR A 5 45.39 21.65 -42.51
N LEU A 6 45.85 22.39 -41.53
CA LEU A 6 46.60 23.65 -41.82
C LEU A 6 48.06 23.30 -41.95
N PHE A 7 48.61 23.58 -43.15
CA PHE A 7 50.03 23.42 -43.43
C PHE A 7 50.71 24.74 -43.05
N PHE A 8 51.49 24.72 -41.99
CA PHE A 8 52.40 25.85 -41.69
C PHE A 8 53.79 25.51 -42.15
N THR A 9 54.43 26.45 -42.82
CA THR A 9 55.80 26.33 -43.33
C THR A 9 56.76 26.34 -42.14
N HIS A 10 57.89 25.65 -42.30
CA HIS A 10 58.91 25.39 -41.30
C HIS A 10 59.39 26.57 -40.44
N PRO A 11 59.65 27.76 -40.96
CA PRO A 11 60.14 28.88 -40.15
C PRO A 11 59.11 29.42 -39.16
N LEU A 12 57.82 29.38 -39.53
CA LEU A 12 56.78 29.88 -38.68
C LEU A 12 56.55 29.01 -37.44
N LYS A 13 56.77 27.68 -37.60
CA LYS A 13 56.68 26.78 -36.47
C LYS A 13 57.77 27.04 -35.43
N GLN A 14 59.02 27.36 -35.91
CA GLN A 14 60.11 27.64 -35.00
C GLN A 14 59.86 28.92 -34.19
N VAL A 15 59.38 29.96 -34.86
CA VAL A 15 59.06 31.23 -34.21
C VAL A 15 57.91 31.09 -33.24
N LEU A 16 56.87 30.34 -33.61
CA LEU A 16 55.72 30.07 -32.71
C LEU A 16 56.15 29.24 -31.49
N THR A 17 57.02 28.25 -31.71
CA THR A 17 57.53 27.46 -30.63
C THR A 17 58.40 28.27 -29.68
N LEU A 18 59.25 29.17 -30.20
CA LEU A 18 60.05 30.06 -29.41
C LEU A 18 59.19 31.09 -28.65
N CYS A 19 58.18 31.65 -29.30
CA CYS A 19 57.22 32.54 -28.62
C CYS A 19 56.40 31.81 -27.55
N LEU A 20 56.03 30.57 -27.80
CA LEU A 20 55.30 29.76 -26.81
C LEU A 20 56.20 29.42 -25.62
N LEU A 21 57.46 29.09 -25.89
CA LEU A 21 58.46 28.85 -24.84
C LEU A 21 58.78 30.11 -24.03
N TRP A 22 58.79 31.26 -24.72
CA TRP A 22 59.00 32.55 -24.06
C TRP A 22 57.79 32.96 -23.23
N ALA A 23 56.56 32.70 -23.71
CA ALA A 23 55.33 32.95 -22.98
C ALA A 23 55.23 32.03 -21.75
N LEU A 24 55.67 30.77 -21.91
CA LEU A 24 55.72 29.82 -20.78
C LEU A 24 56.78 30.22 -19.76
N ALA A 25 57.89 30.80 -20.22
CA ALA A 25 58.97 31.25 -19.29
C ALA A 25 58.58 32.53 -18.51
N LEU A 26 57.74 33.36 -19.10
CA LEU A 26 57.25 34.56 -18.39
C LEU A 26 56.10 34.30 -17.41
N GLY A 27 55.48 33.07 -17.47
CA GLY A 27 54.39 32.69 -16.60
C GLY A 27 54.81 31.96 -15.33
N ALA A 28 56.10 31.68 -15.13
CA ALA A 28 56.55 30.94 -13.96
C ALA A 28 56.83 31.89 -12.76
N GLN A 29 55.76 32.42 -12.21
CA GLN A 29 55.88 33.00 -10.87
C GLN A 29 56.02 31.84 -9.88
N ALA A 30 57.01 31.92 -9.03
CA ALA A 30 57.24 30.91 -8.01
C ALA A 30 56.04 30.88 -7.04
N GLN A 31 55.20 29.89 -7.20
CA GLN A 31 54.06 29.73 -6.31
C GLN A 31 54.50 29.11 -5.00
N ILE A 32 53.95 29.67 -3.91
CA ILE A 32 54.17 29.13 -2.57
C ILE A 32 53.29 27.90 -2.46
N GLN A 33 53.89 26.73 -2.22
CA GLN A 33 53.15 25.46 -2.05
C GLN A 33 52.67 25.29 -0.63
N LEU A 34 51.36 25.18 -0.48
CA LEU A 34 50.75 24.96 0.86
C LEU A 34 50.28 23.48 0.90
N VAL A 35 50.76 22.78 1.92
CA VAL A 35 50.45 21.37 2.10
C VAL A 35 49.65 21.21 3.39
N GLY A 36 48.61 20.43 3.35
CA GLY A 36 47.78 20.23 4.56
C GLY A 36 47.04 18.90 4.50
N ASN A 37 46.26 18.68 5.54
CA ASN A 37 45.50 17.47 5.76
C ASN A 37 44.09 17.83 6.19
N VAL A 38 43.10 17.12 5.62
CA VAL A 38 41.67 17.30 5.98
C VAL A 38 41.17 15.98 6.57
N VAL A 39 40.60 16.08 7.78
CA VAL A 39 40.04 14.93 8.47
C VAL A 39 38.63 15.23 8.93
N ASP A 40 37.86 14.19 9.08
CA ASP A 40 36.55 14.24 9.72
C ASP A 40 36.72 14.64 11.18
N GLY A 41 36.00 15.66 11.61
CA GLY A 41 36.13 16.20 12.95
C GLY A 41 35.61 15.32 14.06
N GLU A 42 34.71 14.39 13.72
CA GLU A 42 34.15 13.45 14.71
C GLU A 42 34.94 12.15 14.76
N THR A 43 35.29 11.58 13.62
CA THR A 43 35.95 10.27 13.58
C THR A 43 37.45 10.37 13.48
N GLY A 44 38.01 11.49 13.01
CA GLY A 44 39.41 11.67 12.78
C GLY A 44 39.94 11.00 11.50
N GLU A 45 39.08 10.43 10.70
CA GLU A 45 39.49 9.74 9.47
C GLU A 45 39.86 10.72 8.37
N PRO A 46 40.81 10.37 7.50
CA PRO A 46 41.14 11.23 6.36
C PRO A 46 39.98 11.40 5.40
N MET A 47 39.78 12.61 4.89
CA MET A 47 38.68 12.90 3.98
C MET A 47 39.16 12.95 2.54
N PHE A 48 38.88 11.91 1.79
CA PHE A 48 39.19 11.81 0.36
C PHE A 48 38.25 12.73 -0.44
N SER A 49 38.82 13.47 -1.39
CA SER A 49 38.09 14.32 -2.33
C SER A 49 37.40 15.54 -1.67
N ALA A 50 37.88 15.96 -0.51
CA ALA A 50 37.49 17.25 0.03
C ALA A 50 38.04 18.38 -0.83
N SER A 51 37.22 19.39 -1.09
CA SER A 51 37.61 20.53 -1.91
C SER A 51 38.35 21.58 -1.10
N VAL A 52 39.49 21.99 -1.56
CA VAL A 52 40.30 23.07 -0.96
C VAL A 52 40.46 24.15 -2.00
N THR A 53 39.86 25.31 -1.77
CA THR A 53 39.88 26.42 -2.71
C THR A 53 40.48 27.66 -2.05
N VAL A 54 41.10 28.50 -2.86
CA VAL A 54 41.63 29.80 -2.40
C VAL A 54 40.51 30.82 -2.46
N ASP A 55 40.19 31.41 -1.34
CA ASP A 55 39.09 32.36 -1.22
C ASP A 55 39.22 33.50 -2.22
N GLY A 56 38.09 33.85 -2.86
CA GLY A 56 38.06 34.90 -3.86
C GLY A 56 38.65 34.53 -5.22
N THR A 57 39.00 33.22 -5.42
CA THR A 57 39.56 32.77 -6.70
C THR A 57 38.85 31.48 -7.15
N THR A 58 39.15 31.09 -8.38
CA THR A 58 38.66 29.78 -8.92
C THR A 58 39.69 28.65 -8.72
N LYS A 59 40.79 28.95 -8.01
CA LYS A 59 41.88 27.98 -7.85
C LYS A 59 41.56 27.04 -6.70
N GLY A 60 41.61 25.72 -6.96
CA GLY A 60 41.32 24.72 -5.96
C GLY A 60 41.94 23.37 -6.30
N VAL A 61 42.05 22.52 -5.29
CA VAL A 61 42.51 21.14 -5.41
C VAL A 61 41.58 20.24 -4.56
N MET A 62 41.65 18.95 -4.82
CA MET A 62 40.93 17.95 -4.00
C MET A 62 41.96 17.19 -3.17
N THR A 63 41.53 16.70 -2.00
CA THR A 63 42.38 15.89 -1.16
C THR A 63 42.51 14.46 -1.73
N ASP A 64 43.68 13.85 -1.46
CA ASP A 64 43.93 12.46 -1.85
C ASP A 64 43.35 11.48 -0.81
N PHE A 65 43.61 10.17 -0.98
CA PHE A 65 43.07 9.11 -0.12
C PHE A 65 43.51 9.24 1.34
N ASP A 66 44.65 9.89 1.59
CA ASP A 66 45.14 10.14 2.96
C ASP A 66 44.62 11.51 3.48
N GLY A 67 43.70 12.15 2.78
CA GLY A 67 43.16 13.44 3.16
C GLY A 67 44.13 14.61 2.89
N ARG A 68 45.21 14.38 2.16
CA ARG A 68 46.26 15.41 1.96
C ARG A 68 45.96 16.25 0.72
N PHE A 69 46.34 17.53 0.80
CA PHE A 69 46.27 18.43 -0.34
C PHE A 69 47.56 19.19 -0.50
N ASN A 70 47.80 19.66 -1.72
CA ASN A 70 48.89 20.51 -2.05
C ASN A 70 48.40 21.56 -3.04
N ILE A 71 48.37 22.83 -2.60
CA ILE A 71 47.82 23.91 -3.43
C ILE A 71 48.84 25.07 -3.49
N GLY A 72 49.11 25.53 -4.72
CA GLY A 72 50.01 26.64 -4.97
C GLY A 72 49.28 27.97 -4.87
N VAL A 73 49.80 28.90 -4.07
CA VAL A 73 49.24 30.26 -3.95
C VAL A 73 50.27 31.29 -4.35
N ALA A 74 49.78 32.45 -4.80
CA ALA A 74 50.64 33.52 -5.32
C ALA A 74 51.35 34.31 -4.19
N SER A 75 50.67 34.49 -3.05
CA SER A 75 51.17 35.29 -1.93
C SER A 75 50.46 34.87 -0.65
N LEU A 76 51.04 35.27 0.48
CA LEU A 76 50.47 35.09 1.80
C LEU A 76 50.24 36.48 2.44
N PRO A 77 49.29 36.62 3.34
CA PRO A 77 48.38 35.61 3.85
C PRO A 77 47.26 35.24 2.88
N VAL A 78 46.71 34.04 3.03
CA VAL A 78 45.64 33.55 2.16
C VAL A 78 44.61 32.74 3.01
N THR A 79 43.39 32.79 2.57
CA THR A 79 42.35 31.98 3.22
C THR A 79 41.94 30.83 2.29
N UNK A 80 41.98 29.53 2.61
CA UNK A 80 41.59 28.40 2.03
C UNK A 80 40.24 28.11 2.47
N ASN A 81 39.34 27.99 1.68
CA ASN A 81 38.00 27.45 1.99
C ASN A 81 38.07 25.94 1.78
N VAL A 82 37.79 25.19 2.82
CA VAL A 82 37.82 23.74 2.78
C VAL A 82 36.37 23.25 2.97
N SER A 83 35.91 22.44 2.03
CA SER A 83 34.53 21.95 2.03
C SER A 83 34.46 20.50 1.59
N PHE A 84 33.43 19.82 2.07
CA PHE A 84 33.11 18.46 1.65
C PHE A 84 31.59 18.31 1.77
N ILE A 85 31.01 17.52 0.90
CA ILE A 85 29.54 17.31 0.89
C ILE A 85 29.12 16.73 2.23
N GLY A 86 28.15 17.36 2.88
CA GLY A 86 27.68 16.95 4.19
C GLY A 86 28.42 17.53 5.38
N TYR A 87 29.36 18.46 5.12
CA TYR A 87 30.17 19.06 6.19
C TYR A 87 30.11 20.57 6.10
N SER A 88 30.22 21.21 7.27
CA SER A 88 30.24 22.66 7.34
C SER A 88 31.53 23.23 6.69
N LEU A 89 31.36 24.24 5.89
CA LEU A 89 32.48 24.94 5.26
C LEU A 89 33.44 25.46 6.34
N LYS A 90 34.75 25.16 6.18
CA LYS A 90 35.77 25.60 7.11
C LYS A 90 36.71 26.56 6.40
N GLN A 91 36.87 27.74 6.97
CA GLN A 91 37.87 28.72 6.50
C GLN A 91 39.12 28.62 7.34
N VAL A 92 40.27 28.56 6.66
CA VAL A 92 41.59 28.47 7.32
C VAL A 92 42.48 29.55 6.77
N SER A 93 42.94 30.40 7.65
CA SER A 93 43.88 31.46 7.27
C SER A 93 45.30 30.94 7.40
N VAL A 94 46.04 31.07 6.30
CA VAL A 94 47.44 30.63 6.23
C VAL A 94 48.31 31.86 6.07
N THR A 95 49.21 32.07 7.06
CA THR A 95 50.04 33.27 7.09
C THR A 95 51.51 32.96 6.81
N GLN A 96 51.90 31.68 6.87
CA GLN A 96 53.32 31.28 6.65
C GLN A 96 53.37 30.06 5.72
N ALA A 97 54.33 29.99 4.86
CA ALA A 97 54.48 28.97 3.86
C ALA A 97 54.66 27.54 4.45
N ASN A 98 55.29 27.46 5.62
CA ASN A 98 55.54 26.20 6.30
C ASN A 98 54.59 25.90 7.47
N GLN A 99 53.45 26.62 7.50
CA GLN A 99 52.40 26.40 8.50
C GLN A 99 51.80 25.02 8.31
N ARG A 100 51.72 24.24 9.39
CA ARG A 100 51.06 22.93 9.36
C ARG A 100 49.55 23.19 9.29
N ILE A 101 48.96 22.77 8.21
CA ILE A 101 47.51 22.95 7.96
C ILE A 101 46.82 21.62 8.23
N GLU A 102 46.11 21.57 9.33
CA GLU A 102 45.25 20.44 9.66
C GLU A 102 43.82 20.95 9.80
N VAL A 103 42.93 20.48 8.94
CA VAL A 103 41.56 20.95 8.88
C VAL A 103 40.62 19.84 9.36
N LYS A 104 39.86 20.13 10.39
CA LYS A 104 38.81 19.22 10.87
C LYS A 104 37.50 19.78 10.39
N LEU A 105 36.84 19.05 9.49
CA LEU A 105 35.52 19.39 9.03
C LEU A 105 34.48 18.72 9.96
N MET A 106 33.53 19.50 10.41
CA MET A 106 32.46 18.97 11.25
C MET A 106 31.25 18.67 10.39
N PRO A 107 30.61 17.52 10.59
CA PRO A 107 29.38 17.22 9.84
C PRO A 107 28.34 18.32 10.04
N ASP A 108 27.70 18.69 8.94
CA ASP A 108 26.61 19.63 8.98
C ASP A 108 25.32 18.85 8.83
N GLN A 109 24.55 18.74 9.87
CA GLN A 109 23.32 17.93 9.88
C GLN A 109 22.35 18.36 8.79
N VAL A 110 22.31 19.64 8.47
CA VAL A 110 21.46 20.16 7.40
C VAL A 110 21.94 19.67 6.02
N LEU A 111 23.27 19.62 5.84
CA LEU A 111 23.87 19.18 4.58
C LEU A 111 23.84 17.66 4.43
N ILE A 112 23.93 16.92 5.54
CA ILE A 112 23.89 15.45 5.48
C ILE A 112 22.56 14.98 4.91
N GLU A 113 21.47 15.62 5.31
CA GLU A 113 20.15 15.26 4.76
C GLU A 113 20.04 15.49 3.26
N GLU A 114 20.80 16.45 2.71
CA GLU A 114 20.80 16.72 1.27
C GLU A 114 21.80 15.84 0.50
N ALA A 115 22.85 15.39 1.17
CA ALA A 115 23.96 14.71 0.52
C ALA A 115 23.88 13.20 0.46
N GLU A 116 22.87 12.61 1.08
CA GLU A 116 22.76 11.14 1.13
C GLU A 116 22.32 10.54 -0.21
N VAL A 117 23.12 10.78 -1.26
CA VAL A 117 23.06 9.96 -2.47
C VAL A 117 24.26 9.00 -2.38
N VAL A 118 24.23 8.18 -1.38
CA VAL A 118 25.33 7.26 -1.21
C VAL A 118 24.81 5.85 -1.44
N GLY A 119 25.40 5.17 -2.35
CA GLY A 119 25.01 3.81 -2.66
C GLY A 119 24.87 2.92 -1.43
N GLU A 120 25.08 1.70 -1.54
CA GLU A 120 24.65 0.59 -0.70
C GLU A 120 25.04 0.58 0.79
N ARG A 121 25.87 1.51 1.26
CA ARG A 121 26.31 1.46 2.65
C ARG A 121 25.26 2.04 3.58
N ILE A 122 25.11 1.41 4.73
CA ILE A 122 24.10 1.79 5.71
C ILE A 122 24.49 3.12 6.36
N SER A 123 23.58 4.08 6.33
CA SER A 123 23.86 5.40 6.88
C SER A 123 23.96 5.37 8.41
N ASP A 124 24.74 6.27 8.97
CA ASP A 124 24.80 6.41 10.42
C ASP A 124 23.46 6.81 11.00
N LYS A 125 22.66 7.59 10.27
CA LYS A 125 21.29 7.91 10.66
C LYS A 125 20.46 6.65 10.88
N GLN A 126 20.56 5.69 9.95
CA GLN A 126 19.83 4.43 10.07
C GLN A 126 20.36 3.59 11.24
N LYS A 127 21.70 3.53 11.41
CA LYS A 127 22.30 2.76 12.49
C LYS A 127 21.90 3.30 13.88
N GLN A 128 21.78 4.60 14.02
CA GLN A 128 21.48 5.25 15.30
C GLN A 128 19.98 5.45 15.50
N ALA A 129 19.14 5.08 14.55
CA ALA A 129 17.70 5.29 14.64
C ALA A 129 17.11 4.52 15.84
N PRO A 130 16.25 5.16 16.62
CA PRO A 130 15.63 4.48 17.76
C PRO A 130 14.55 3.47 17.37
N LEU A 131 14.08 3.51 16.13
CA LEU A 131 13.06 2.60 15.59
C LEU A 131 13.67 1.77 14.47
N THR A 132 12.94 0.77 14.02
CA THR A 132 13.35 0.00 12.86
C THR A 132 13.11 0.83 11.60
N VAL A 133 14.19 1.15 10.88
CA VAL A 133 14.15 1.99 9.68
C VAL A 133 14.81 1.25 8.53
N GLU A 134 14.11 1.20 7.39
CA GLU A 134 14.65 0.68 6.13
C GLU A 134 14.69 1.82 5.12
N THR A 135 15.74 1.87 4.31
CA THR A 135 15.97 2.99 3.40
C THR A 135 16.23 2.49 1.98
N MET A 136 15.68 3.20 0.99
CA MET A 136 15.99 3.01 -0.42
C MET A 136 16.42 4.36 -0.98
N ASP A 137 17.66 4.48 -1.44
CA ASP A 137 18.19 5.74 -1.98
C ASP A 137 17.93 5.83 -3.50
N ALA A 138 18.32 6.96 -4.10
CA ALA A 138 18.07 7.22 -5.52
C ALA A 138 18.72 6.17 -6.43
N LEU A 139 19.90 5.67 -6.04
CA LEU A 139 20.58 4.65 -6.83
C LEU A 139 19.86 3.31 -6.74
N ALA A 140 19.40 2.93 -5.55
CA ALA A 140 18.61 1.72 -5.37
C ALA A 140 17.30 1.79 -6.14
N ILE A 141 16.69 2.97 -6.21
CA ILE A 141 15.48 3.20 -7.00
C ILE A 141 15.75 2.93 -8.49
N LYS A 142 16.86 3.46 -9.01
CA LYS A 142 17.25 3.24 -10.41
C LYS A 142 17.53 1.78 -10.72
N GLU A 143 18.11 1.06 -9.77
CA GLU A 143 18.54 -0.34 -9.94
C GLU A 143 17.49 -1.35 -9.54
N ALA A 144 16.32 -0.91 -9.07
CA ALA A 144 15.27 -1.84 -8.68
C ALA A 144 14.91 -2.77 -9.85
N PRO A 145 14.87 -4.08 -9.61
CA PRO A 145 14.56 -5.03 -10.69
C PRO A 145 13.09 -5.06 -11.07
N THR A 146 12.24 -4.52 -10.24
CA THR A 146 10.80 -4.55 -10.44
C THR A 146 10.36 -3.51 -11.48
N GLY A 147 9.13 -3.65 -11.98
CA GLY A 147 8.56 -2.73 -12.95
C GLY A 147 8.37 -1.31 -12.43
N SER A 148 8.38 -1.14 -11.11
CA SER A 148 8.37 0.16 -10.46
C SER A 148 9.20 0.05 -9.19
N PHE A 149 9.86 1.14 -8.78
CA PHE A 149 10.65 1.10 -7.55
C PHE A 149 9.75 0.84 -6.33
N TYR A 150 8.52 1.31 -6.39
CA TYR A 150 7.58 1.16 -5.27
C TYR A 150 7.33 -0.31 -4.97
N GLU A 151 7.24 -1.13 -6.01
CA GLU A 151 7.13 -2.59 -5.86
C GLU A 151 8.37 -3.16 -5.16
N GLY A 152 9.54 -2.58 -5.43
CA GLY A 152 10.80 -2.99 -4.81
C GLY A 152 10.85 -2.77 -3.30
N LEU A 153 9.98 -1.92 -2.76
CA LEU A 153 9.90 -1.73 -1.31
C LEU A 153 9.54 -3.01 -0.57
N GLY A 154 8.86 -3.94 -1.23
CA GLY A 154 8.53 -5.25 -0.65
C GLY A 154 9.74 -6.13 -0.38
N ASN A 155 10.90 -5.78 -0.91
CA ASN A 155 12.15 -6.51 -0.67
C ASN A 155 12.88 -6.03 0.59
N LEU A 156 12.39 -4.95 1.21
CA LEU A 156 12.99 -4.42 2.43
C LEU A 156 12.52 -5.22 3.65
N LYS A 157 13.35 -5.23 4.68
CA LYS A 157 13.08 -6.00 5.90
C LYS A 157 11.79 -5.53 6.59
N GLY A 158 10.90 -6.47 6.86
CA GLY A 158 9.67 -6.20 7.59
C GLY A 158 8.59 -5.48 6.80
N VAL A 159 8.77 -5.34 5.49
CA VAL A 159 7.80 -4.65 4.64
C VAL A 159 6.97 -5.68 3.87
N ASP A 160 5.66 -5.54 3.95
CA ASP A 160 4.71 -6.35 3.18
C ASP A 160 4.19 -5.51 2.01
N LEU A 161 4.27 -6.09 0.83
CA LEU A 161 3.77 -5.43 -0.38
C LEU A 161 2.59 -6.23 -0.93
N THR A 162 1.53 -5.53 -1.30
CA THR A 162 0.36 -6.13 -1.91
C THR A 162 0.10 -5.45 -3.26
N SER A 163 -0.02 -6.25 -4.31
CA SER A 163 -0.37 -5.75 -5.63
C SER A 163 -1.88 -5.80 -5.81
N ALA A 164 -2.53 -4.67 -5.62
CA ALA A 164 -3.96 -4.55 -5.91
C ALA A 164 -4.19 -4.43 -7.41
N SER A 165 -3.23 -3.83 -8.09
CA SER A 165 -3.24 -3.65 -9.53
C SER A 165 -1.80 -3.47 -9.99
N LEU A 166 -1.58 -3.50 -11.29
CA LEU A 166 -0.26 -3.25 -11.86
C LEU A 166 0.22 -1.84 -11.54
N GLY A 167 -0.68 -0.87 -11.54
CA GLY A 167 -0.37 0.53 -11.26
C GLY A 167 -0.65 0.97 -9.83
N PHE A 168 -1.09 0.07 -8.95
CA PHE A 168 -1.41 0.44 -7.56
C PHE A 168 -0.90 -0.63 -6.62
N LYS A 169 0.21 -0.32 -5.97
CA LYS A 169 0.87 -1.19 -4.99
C LYS A 169 0.68 -0.62 -3.60
N ILE A 170 0.56 -1.49 -2.63
CA ILE A 170 0.23 -1.10 -1.25
C ILE A 170 1.31 -1.64 -0.33
N VAL A 171 1.83 -0.78 0.55
CA VAL A 171 2.87 -1.12 1.51
C VAL A 171 2.27 -1.14 2.91
N ASN A 172 2.54 -2.21 3.65
CA ASN A 172 2.16 -2.35 5.05
C ASN A 172 3.36 -2.83 5.85
N THR A 173 3.33 -2.63 7.17
CA THR A 173 4.34 -3.15 8.09
C THR A 173 3.64 -3.64 9.36
N ARG A 174 4.24 -4.65 10.01
CA ARG A 174 3.89 -5.08 11.36
C ARG A 174 2.45 -5.61 11.52
N GLY A 175 1.90 -6.19 10.46
CA GLY A 175 0.61 -6.86 10.58
C GLY A 175 -0.57 -6.00 10.16
N PHE A 176 -1.74 -6.61 10.18
CA PHE A 176 -3.00 -5.97 9.79
C PHE A 176 -2.90 -5.36 8.39
N ASN A 177 -2.34 -6.15 7.47
CA ASN A 177 -2.17 -5.72 6.08
C ASN A 177 -3.54 -5.42 5.49
N SER A 178 -3.61 -4.32 4.79
CA SER A 178 -4.87 -3.85 4.22
C SER A 178 -4.61 -3.34 2.82
N THR A 179 -5.57 -3.54 1.95
CA THR A 179 -5.55 -2.94 0.63
C THR A 179 -5.93 -1.46 0.68
N SER A 180 -6.44 -1.01 1.84
CA SER A 180 -6.71 0.40 2.13
C SER A 180 -5.97 0.77 3.41
N PRO A 181 -4.64 0.98 3.37
CA PRO A 181 -3.84 1.07 4.60
C PRO A 181 -4.11 2.37 5.35
N VAL A 182 -4.93 2.27 6.39
CA VAL A 182 -5.29 3.39 7.25
C VAL A 182 -4.45 3.44 8.52
N ARG A 183 -3.53 2.47 8.69
CA ARG A 183 -2.66 2.40 9.86
C ARG A 183 -1.22 2.74 9.54
N SER A 184 -0.96 3.30 8.35
CA SER A 184 0.36 3.77 7.92
C SER A 184 0.22 5.13 7.27
N LEU A 185 1.30 5.93 7.38
CA LEU A 185 1.35 7.25 6.74
C LEU A 185 2.23 7.22 5.51
N UNK A 186 2.05 7.83 4.58
CA UNK A 186 2.80 8.05 3.52
C UNK A 186 3.05 9.43 3.49
N LEU A 187 4.13 9.89 3.72
CA LEU A 187 4.57 11.28 3.69
C LEU A 187 5.47 11.52 2.48
N ILE A 188 5.22 12.58 1.76
CA ILE A 188 6.08 13.02 0.65
C ILE A 188 6.44 14.48 0.93
N ASP A 189 7.70 14.74 1.24
CA ASP A 189 8.17 16.08 1.66
C ASP A 189 7.28 16.65 2.78
N GLY A 190 6.91 15.80 3.73
CA GLY A 190 6.12 16.17 4.89
C GLY A 190 4.62 16.22 4.67
N VAL A 191 4.14 16.01 3.43
CA VAL A 191 2.72 16.03 3.11
C VAL A 191 2.16 14.62 3.19
N ASP A 192 1.06 14.44 3.94
CA ASP A 192 0.40 13.15 4.07
C ASP A 192 -0.35 12.85 2.76
N ASN A 193 0.12 11.82 2.07
CA ASN A 193 -0.34 11.44 0.73
C ASN A 193 -1.51 10.48 0.84
N GLN A 194 -2.64 10.99 1.34
CA GLN A 194 -3.83 10.18 1.58
C GLN A 194 -5.03 10.65 0.76
N SER A 195 -5.95 9.73 0.52
CA SER A 195 -7.27 10.07 0.00
C SER A 195 -8.01 10.88 1.06
N PRO A 196 -8.48 12.11 0.76
CA PRO A 196 -9.15 12.92 1.78
C PRO A 196 -10.47 12.33 2.27
N GLY A 197 -11.15 11.53 1.46
CA GLY A 197 -12.40 10.91 1.87
C GLY A 197 -12.18 9.61 2.62
N LEU A 198 -11.40 8.71 2.06
CA LEU A 198 -11.25 7.35 2.60
C LEU A 198 -10.06 7.20 3.55
N ASN A 199 -9.19 8.20 3.62
CA ASN A 199 -8.10 8.33 4.60
C ASN A 199 -7.04 7.22 4.50
N PHE A 200 -6.89 6.60 3.35
CA PHE A 200 -5.80 5.64 3.16
C PHE A 200 -4.75 6.20 2.21
N SER A 201 -3.54 5.66 2.33
CA SER A 201 -2.41 6.08 1.51
C SER A 201 -2.65 5.80 0.04
N LEU A 202 -2.38 6.80 -0.80
CA LEU A 202 -2.51 6.67 -2.25
C LEU A 202 -1.31 5.99 -2.91
N GLY A 203 -0.34 5.57 -2.12
CA GLY A 203 0.82 4.86 -2.63
C GLY A 203 1.55 5.66 -3.69
N ASN A 204 1.81 5.02 -4.81
CA ASN A 204 2.49 5.68 -5.92
C ASN A 204 1.54 6.33 -6.94
N PHE A 205 0.23 6.32 -6.67
CA PHE A 205 -0.76 6.86 -7.63
C PHE A 205 -0.73 8.38 -7.69
N LEU A 206 -0.51 9.03 -6.55
CA LEU A 206 -0.29 10.48 -6.46
C LEU A 206 1.05 10.70 -5.78
N GLY A 207 1.80 11.67 -6.24
CA GLY A 207 3.02 12.07 -5.55
C GLY A 207 4.22 12.08 -6.47
N ALA A 208 5.38 11.76 -5.93
CA ALA A 208 6.65 11.97 -6.62
C ALA A 208 6.87 10.92 -7.71
N PRO A 209 7.16 11.38 -8.94
CA PRO A 209 7.63 10.45 -9.96
C PRO A 209 9.01 9.89 -9.61
N ASP A 210 9.33 8.72 -10.17
CA ASP A 210 10.59 8.03 -9.89
C ASP A 210 11.82 8.93 -10.07
N LEU A 211 11.83 9.76 -11.11
CA LEU A 211 12.97 10.62 -11.40
C LEU A 211 13.22 11.69 -10.35
N ASP A 212 12.22 12.02 -9.55
CA ASP A 212 12.31 13.08 -8.55
C ASP A 212 12.47 12.54 -7.12
N VAL A 213 12.45 11.25 -6.92
CA VAL A 213 12.58 10.68 -5.58
C VAL A 213 14.06 10.61 -5.20
N LYS A 214 14.41 11.21 -4.08
CA LYS A 214 15.74 11.16 -3.52
C LYS A 214 15.92 9.93 -2.62
N THR A 215 15.04 9.77 -1.65
CA THR A 215 15.07 8.64 -0.71
C THR A 215 13.66 8.23 -0.33
N VAL A 216 13.54 6.95 0.02
CA VAL A 216 12.36 6.42 0.70
C VAL A 216 12.83 5.80 2.00
N GLU A 217 12.29 6.25 3.12
CA GLU A 217 12.48 5.64 4.42
C GLU A 217 11.19 4.95 4.84
N ILE A 218 11.30 3.74 5.34
CA ILE A 218 10.16 3.06 5.95
C ILE A 218 10.48 2.88 7.43
N VAL A 219 9.71 3.56 8.29
CA VAL A 219 9.83 3.44 9.73
C VAL A 219 8.75 2.46 10.18
N ALA A 220 9.16 1.30 10.67
CA ALA A 220 8.22 0.27 11.10
C ALA A 220 7.79 0.49 12.54
N GLY A 221 6.51 0.28 12.81
CA GLY A 221 5.98 0.28 14.15
C GLY A 221 5.31 1.58 14.57
N ALA A 222 4.87 1.59 15.81
CA ALA A 222 4.12 2.70 16.38
C ALA A 222 4.98 3.95 16.48
N SER A 223 4.59 5.02 15.82
CA SER A 223 5.40 6.22 15.76
C SER A 223 4.57 7.52 15.76
N SER A 224 3.36 7.49 16.32
CA SER A 224 2.53 8.71 16.37
C SER A 224 3.18 9.83 17.20
N ALA A 225 4.00 9.48 18.19
CA ALA A 225 4.69 10.50 18.97
C ALA A 225 5.58 11.39 18.10
N TYR A 226 6.08 10.83 16.99
CA TYR A 226 6.96 11.53 16.05
C TYR A 226 6.21 12.09 14.85
N TYR A 227 5.19 11.37 14.36
CA TYR A 227 4.57 11.65 13.05
C TYR A 227 3.09 11.97 13.12
N GLY A 228 2.43 11.77 14.27
CA GLY A 228 1.02 12.10 14.44
C GLY A 228 0.08 10.91 14.25
N PRO A 229 -1.22 11.19 14.33
CA PRO A 229 -2.23 10.13 14.18
C PRO A 229 -2.10 9.40 12.85
N GLY A 230 -2.31 8.09 12.87
CA GLY A 230 -2.21 7.25 11.69
C GLY A 230 -0.83 6.61 11.51
N ALA A 231 0.20 7.08 12.21
CA ALA A 231 1.51 6.42 12.22
C ALA A 231 1.46 5.25 13.20
N PHE A 232 0.67 4.32 12.86
CA PHE A 232 0.29 3.21 13.73
C PHE A 232 1.16 1.96 13.48
N UNK A 233 1.19 1.64 12.26
CA UNK A 233 1.94 0.53 11.92
C UNK A 233 3.21 0.87 11.31
N GLY A 234 3.23 2.04 10.75
CA GLY A 234 4.48 2.49 10.14
C GLY A 234 4.33 3.80 9.40
N VAL A 235 5.47 4.29 8.96
CA VAL A 235 5.54 5.51 8.14
C VAL A 235 6.39 5.22 6.92
N ILE A 236 5.88 5.56 5.72
CA ILE A 236 6.65 5.60 4.49
C ILE A 236 6.96 7.08 4.26
N ASN A 237 8.22 7.44 4.37
CA ASN A 237 8.65 8.84 4.28
C ASN A 237 9.52 9.01 3.04
N MET A 238 8.98 9.71 2.04
CA MET A 238 9.68 9.99 0.80
C MET A 238 10.16 11.43 0.79
N GLU A 239 11.38 11.61 0.30
CA GLU A 239 11.92 12.93 0.04
C GLU A 239 12.19 13.07 -1.45
N THR A 240 11.81 14.22 -2.00
CA THR A 240 12.09 14.51 -3.40
C THR A 240 13.37 15.31 -3.53
N LYS A 241 13.93 15.31 -4.74
CA LYS A 241 15.19 16.01 -5.04
C LYS A 241 14.99 17.51 -4.94
N ASP A 242 15.92 18.18 -4.25
CA ASP A 242 15.92 19.65 -4.11
C ASP A 242 16.37 20.29 -5.42
N PRO A 243 15.59 21.12 -6.05
CA PRO A 243 16.03 21.81 -7.28
C PRO A 243 17.23 22.74 -7.11
N UNK A 244 17.41 23.11 -6.03
CA UNK A 244 18.52 23.88 -5.66
C UNK A 244 19.71 23.11 -5.81
N VAL A 245 19.70 21.82 -5.61
CA VAL A 245 20.91 20.96 -5.65
C VAL A 245 20.88 20.03 -6.89
N UNK A 246 19.83 19.39 -7.10
CA UNK A 246 19.73 18.48 -8.13
C UNK A 246 19.04 19.09 -9.27
N ASP A 247 19.77 19.93 -10.00
CA ASP A 247 19.24 20.61 -11.18
C ASP A 247 19.57 19.79 -12.45
N GLY A 248 19.03 20.22 -13.57
CA GLY A 248 19.27 19.56 -14.84
C GLY A 248 18.05 18.85 -15.38
N LEU A 249 18.27 18.11 -16.48
CA LEU A 249 17.24 17.37 -17.20
C LEU A 249 17.39 15.88 -16.97
N SER A 250 16.31 15.23 -16.59
CA SER A 250 16.24 13.77 -16.57
C SER A 250 15.02 13.32 -17.38
N ALA A 251 15.17 12.22 -18.10
CA ALA A 251 14.08 11.65 -18.88
C ALA A 251 14.18 10.12 -18.85
N SER A 252 13.04 9.46 -18.94
CA SER A 252 13.02 8.01 -18.96
C SER A 252 11.89 7.50 -19.85
N TYR A 253 12.08 6.28 -20.36
CA TYR A 253 11.06 5.56 -21.11
C TYR A 253 11.18 4.09 -20.79
N ARG A 254 10.04 3.44 -20.52
CA ARG A 254 9.98 2.01 -20.25
C ARG A 254 8.87 1.38 -21.07
N THR A 255 9.16 0.24 -21.68
CA THR A 255 8.17 -0.54 -22.43
C THR A 255 8.37 -2.01 -22.09
N GLY A 256 7.31 -2.80 -22.23
CA GLY A 256 7.40 -4.19 -21.86
C GLY A 256 6.12 -4.96 -22.09
N GLU A 257 6.02 -6.07 -21.38
CA GLU A 257 4.85 -6.92 -21.40
C GLU A 257 3.60 -6.16 -20.96
N ARG A 258 2.44 -6.69 -21.27
CA ARG A 258 1.12 -6.15 -20.92
C ARG A 258 0.91 -4.74 -21.46
N ASN A 259 1.43 -4.49 -22.67
CA ASN A 259 1.33 -3.19 -23.35
C ASN A 259 1.89 -2.04 -22.49
N LEU A 260 2.87 -2.33 -21.67
CA LEU A 260 3.48 -1.32 -20.80
C LEU A 260 4.13 -0.20 -21.63
N SER A 261 3.78 1.03 -21.30
CA SER A 261 4.41 2.22 -21.84
C SER A 261 4.47 3.25 -20.71
N GLU A 262 5.69 3.70 -20.38
CA GLU A 262 5.90 4.59 -19.24
C GLU A 262 6.91 5.66 -19.64
N TRP A 263 6.55 6.93 -19.43
CA TRP A 263 7.38 8.09 -19.74
C TRP A 263 7.62 8.88 -18.47
N GLY A 264 8.84 9.31 -18.26
CA GLY A 264 9.19 10.21 -17.17
C GLY A 264 10.00 11.39 -17.69
N PHE A 265 9.78 12.54 -17.05
CA PHE A 265 10.48 13.78 -17.41
C PHE A 265 10.67 14.59 -16.13
N ARG A 266 11.88 15.07 -15.90
CA ARG A 266 12.19 16.01 -14.81
C ARG A 266 13.11 17.11 -15.32
N TRP A 267 12.75 18.36 -15.04
CA TRP A 267 13.57 19.53 -15.31
C TRP A 267 13.66 20.37 -14.05
N ALA A 268 14.86 20.75 -13.71
CA ALA A 268 15.09 21.67 -12.57
C ALA A 268 16.16 22.65 -12.92
N UNK A 269 15.96 23.75 -12.33
CA UNK A 269 16.91 24.77 -12.52
C UNK A 269 16.98 25.61 -11.32
N SER A 270 18.14 26.27 -11.27
CA SER A 270 18.30 27.23 -10.17
C SER A 270 18.92 28.51 -10.68
N PHE A 271 18.62 29.59 -10.02
CA PHE A 271 19.08 30.93 -10.39
C PHE A 271 19.86 31.53 -9.27
N UNK A 272 20.96 31.91 -9.52
CA UNK A 272 21.86 32.53 -8.57
C UNK A 272 21.76 34.01 -8.66
N ASN A 273 22.19 34.67 -7.65
CA ASN A 273 22.35 36.15 -7.70
C ASN A 273 23.72 36.52 -8.18
N UNK A 274 23.90 37.55 -8.21
CA UNK A 274 25.11 38.12 -8.64
C UNK A 274 26.30 37.68 -7.82
N UNK A 275 26.03 37.32 -6.74
CA UNK A 275 27.01 36.85 -5.86
C UNK A 275 27.31 35.42 -6.04
N GLY A 276 26.52 34.85 -6.81
CA GLY A 276 26.55 33.45 -7.07
C GLY A 276 25.77 32.57 -6.06
N ASP A 277 25.07 33.19 -5.17
CA ASP A 277 24.24 32.46 -4.20
C ASP A 277 22.93 32.08 -4.84
N PRO A 278 22.44 30.83 -4.66
CA PRO A 278 21.13 30.46 -5.17
C PRO A 278 20.01 31.26 -4.49
N VAL A 279 19.18 31.88 -5.31
CA VAL A 279 18.05 32.71 -4.82
C VAL A 279 16.74 31.98 -5.03
N PHE A 280 16.59 31.32 -6.17
CA PHE A 280 15.35 30.68 -6.57
C PHE A 280 15.68 29.45 -7.38
N ALA A 281 14.93 28.41 -7.14
CA ALA A 281 14.97 27.21 -7.97
C ALA A 281 13.56 26.69 -8.21
N TYR A 282 13.37 26.05 -9.33
CA TYR A 282 12.11 25.38 -9.60
C TYR A 282 12.36 24.03 -10.23
N LYS A 283 11.39 23.17 -10.11
CA LYS A 283 11.38 21.88 -10.80
C LYS A 283 9.99 21.57 -11.35
N VAL A 284 10.01 20.83 -12.46
CA VAL A 284 8.81 20.36 -13.15
C VAL A 284 9.01 18.87 -13.40
N ASN A 285 8.01 18.09 -13.04
CA ASN A 285 8.00 16.65 -13.29
C ASN A 285 6.73 16.26 -14.01
N ALA A 286 6.86 15.33 -14.95
CA ALA A 286 5.71 14.70 -15.59
C ALA A 286 6.00 13.20 -15.71
N PHE A 287 4.99 12.40 -15.44
CA PHE A 287 5.09 10.95 -15.48
C PHE A 287 3.79 10.41 -16.08
N SER A 288 3.93 9.51 -17.05
CA SER A 288 2.77 8.87 -17.68
C SER A 288 3.03 7.37 -17.78
N PHE A 289 2.05 6.61 -17.35
CA PHE A 289 2.10 5.16 -17.33
C PHE A 289 0.82 4.63 -17.94
N SER A 290 0.93 3.61 -18.80
CA SER A 290 -0.24 2.88 -19.28
C SER A 290 0.14 1.42 -19.49
N ALA A 291 -0.82 0.53 -19.26
CA ALA A 291 -0.61 -0.91 -19.38
C ALA A 291 -1.94 -1.64 -19.40
N TYR A 292 -1.89 -2.93 -19.66
CA TYR A 292 -3.03 -3.83 -19.48
C TYR A 292 -2.88 -4.54 -18.12
N ASP A 293 -3.81 -4.28 -17.22
CA ASP A 293 -3.72 -4.67 -15.82
C ASP A 293 -3.90 -6.18 -15.62
N TRP A 294 -3.55 -6.64 -14.44
CA TRP A 294 -3.77 -8.03 -13.99
C TRP A 294 -5.27 -8.30 -13.87
N GLU A 295 -5.70 -9.42 -14.40
CA GLU A 295 -7.11 -9.81 -14.38
C GLU A 295 -7.43 -10.70 -13.19
N ALA A 296 -8.62 -10.53 -12.61
CA ALA A 296 -9.11 -11.41 -11.55
C ALA A 296 -9.93 -12.50 -12.21
N THR A 297 -9.42 -13.72 -12.20
CA THR A 297 -9.98 -14.84 -12.98
C THR A 297 -10.09 -16.12 -12.16
N ASN A 298 -10.29 -16.02 -10.85
CA ASN A 298 -10.52 -17.21 -10.04
C ASN A 298 -12.00 -17.61 -10.15
N TYR A 299 -12.27 -18.65 -10.91
CA TYR A 299 -13.63 -19.16 -11.13
C TYR A 299 -13.94 -20.39 -10.28
N GLY A 300 -13.09 -20.72 -9.31
CA GLY A 300 -13.36 -21.76 -8.32
C GLY A 300 -14.30 -21.29 -7.23
N PRO A 301 -14.82 -22.21 -6.42
CA PRO A 301 -15.75 -21.82 -5.36
C PRO A 301 -15.06 -20.98 -4.27
N VAL A 302 -15.83 -20.06 -3.67
CA VAL A 302 -15.33 -19.27 -2.54
C VAL A 302 -15.03 -20.18 -1.36
N ASP A 303 -14.04 -19.83 -0.57
CA ASP A 303 -13.71 -20.56 0.66
C ASP A 303 -14.89 -20.46 1.64
N GLY A 304 -15.17 -21.53 2.34
CA GLY A 304 -16.28 -21.58 3.30
C GLY A 304 -17.64 -21.68 2.66
N SER A 305 -17.72 -21.93 1.33
CA SER A 305 -18.97 -22.13 0.61
C SER A 305 -19.76 -23.31 1.19
N LEU A 306 -21.09 -23.22 1.12
CA LEU A 306 -21.96 -24.31 1.54
C LEU A 306 -21.83 -25.55 0.65
N VAL A 307 -21.39 -25.35 -0.60
CA VAL A 307 -21.20 -26.42 -1.57
C VAL A 307 -19.83 -26.27 -2.20
N ASP A 308 -19.31 -27.39 -2.71
CA ASP A 308 -18.04 -27.37 -3.43
C ASP A 308 -18.28 -27.46 -4.95
N ALA A 309 -17.20 -27.57 -5.72
CA ALA A 309 -17.26 -27.57 -7.17
C ALA A 309 -18.00 -28.77 -7.76
N SER A 310 -18.30 -29.80 -6.94
CA SER A 310 -19.04 -30.97 -7.42
C SER A 310 -20.54 -30.78 -7.38
N ASN A 311 -21.03 -29.67 -6.82
CA ASN A 311 -22.48 -29.44 -6.73
C ASN A 311 -23.10 -29.34 -8.14
N PRO A 312 -24.10 -30.17 -8.48
CA PRO A 312 -24.68 -30.10 -9.82
C PRO A 312 -25.35 -28.77 -10.14
N GLY A 313 -25.89 -28.10 -9.10
CA GLY A 313 -26.51 -26.80 -9.20
C GLY A 313 -25.55 -25.62 -9.23
N ARG A 314 -24.27 -25.89 -9.40
CA ARG A 314 -23.18 -24.92 -9.48
C ARG A 314 -22.76 -24.41 -8.10
N PHE A 315 -22.06 -23.29 -8.06
CA PHE A 315 -21.50 -22.76 -6.81
C PHE A 315 -21.22 -21.27 -6.97
N ASP A 316 -20.94 -20.61 -5.86
CA ASP A 316 -20.50 -19.23 -5.77
C ASP A 316 -19.02 -19.15 -6.11
N ALA A 317 -18.67 -18.56 -7.25
CA ALA A 317 -17.28 -18.46 -7.70
C ALA A 317 -16.66 -17.14 -7.26
N VAL A 318 -15.35 -17.16 -7.00
CA VAL A 318 -14.66 -16.01 -6.41
C VAL A 318 -14.77 -14.76 -7.28
N ASN A 319 -14.51 -14.88 -8.58
CA ASN A 319 -14.53 -13.73 -9.50
C ASN A 319 -15.64 -13.79 -10.53
N ILE A 320 -16.77 -14.36 -10.11
CA ILE A 320 -18.05 -14.25 -10.84
C ILE A 320 -19.02 -13.62 -9.84
N TYR A 321 -19.72 -12.58 -10.27
CA TYR A 321 -20.55 -11.77 -9.37
C TYR A 321 -22.01 -11.91 -9.75
N GLY A 322 -22.86 -12.05 -8.73
CA GLY A 322 -24.27 -12.31 -8.92
C GLY A 322 -24.63 -13.78 -8.86
N ASP A 323 -23.66 -14.65 -8.56
CA ASP A 323 -23.88 -16.07 -8.38
C ASP A 323 -23.80 -16.49 -6.90
N GLU A 324 -23.89 -15.52 -6.00
CA GLU A 324 -23.75 -15.76 -4.57
C GLU A 324 -24.96 -16.56 -4.04
N TYR A 325 -24.75 -17.22 -2.89
CA TYR A 325 -25.83 -17.93 -2.20
C TYR A 325 -27.00 -16.97 -1.90
N SER A 326 -28.21 -17.45 -2.20
CA SER A 326 -29.45 -16.72 -1.88
C SER A 326 -30.47 -17.76 -1.44
N SER A 327 -31.15 -17.51 -0.33
CA SER A 327 -32.07 -18.51 0.25
C SER A 327 -33.18 -18.97 -0.70
N PRO A 328 -33.75 -18.13 -1.58
CA PRO A 328 -34.72 -18.63 -2.57
C PRO A 328 -34.16 -19.68 -3.54
N LEU A 329 -32.84 -19.77 -3.66
CA LEU A 329 -32.19 -20.73 -4.54
C LEU A 329 -31.86 -22.06 -3.87
N ASP A 330 -32.21 -22.20 -2.59
CA ASP A 330 -31.84 -23.40 -1.82
C ASP A 330 -33.06 -24.33 -1.66
N TYR A 331 -33.06 -25.39 -2.43
CA TYR A 331 -34.07 -26.45 -2.36
C TYR A 331 -33.55 -27.68 -1.62
N GLY A 332 -32.43 -27.57 -0.91
CA GLY A 332 -31.83 -28.72 -0.22
C GLY A 332 -32.69 -29.34 0.82
N GLY A 333 -33.65 -28.59 1.40
CA GLY A 333 -34.59 -29.11 2.36
C GLY A 333 -35.89 -29.64 1.77
N ASP A 334 -36.08 -29.52 0.46
CA ASP A 334 -37.31 -29.97 -0.20
C ASP A 334 -37.17 -31.43 -0.66
N ASN A 335 -37.84 -32.32 0.05
CA ASN A 335 -37.79 -33.76 -0.21
C ASN A 335 -38.90 -34.24 -1.10
N SER A 336 -39.66 -33.33 -1.72
CA SER A 336 -40.76 -33.70 -2.63
C SER A 336 -40.22 -34.36 -3.89
N THR A 337 -41.07 -35.16 -4.52
CA THR A 337 -40.73 -35.80 -5.79
C THR A 337 -40.46 -34.82 -6.91
N ASN A 338 -41.04 -33.59 -6.80
CA ASN A 338 -40.80 -32.53 -7.75
C ASN A 338 -39.42 -31.89 -7.60
N ALA A 339 -38.86 -31.90 -6.41
CA ALA A 339 -37.60 -31.22 -6.13
C ALA A 339 -36.39 -32.17 -6.13
N ARG A 340 -36.63 -33.49 -6.42
CA ARG A 340 -35.54 -34.44 -6.45
C ARG A 340 -34.41 -33.99 -7.37
N GLY A 341 -33.16 -34.04 -6.87
CA GLY A 341 -31.99 -33.67 -7.61
C GLY A 341 -31.77 -32.20 -7.74
N LEU A 342 -32.69 -31.36 -7.26
CA LEU A 342 -32.58 -29.92 -7.38
C LEU A 342 -31.52 -29.36 -6.43
N GLY A 343 -31.64 -29.67 -5.15
CA GLY A 343 -30.65 -29.27 -4.16
C GLY A 343 -30.48 -27.75 -4.06
N THR A 344 -29.25 -27.32 -3.81
CA THR A 344 -28.88 -25.89 -3.77
C THR A 344 -28.43 -25.49 -5.18
N ILE A 345 -29.07 -24.49 -5.74
CA ILE A 345 -28.70 -23.96 -7.06
C ILE A 345 -28.15 -22.57 -6.91
N TYR A 346 -27.34 -22.18 -7.89
CA TYR A 346 -26.70 -20.87 -7.92
C TYR A 346 -27.04 -20.18 -9.22
N ARG A 347 -27.38 -18.91 -9.13
CA ARG A 347 -27.73 -18.10 -10.28
C ARG A 347 -26.52 -17.89 -11.18
N THR A 348 -26.73 -17.71 -12.46
CA THR A 348 -25.67 -17.37 -13.40
C THR A 348 -25.21 -15.94 -13.14
N GLY A 349 -23.92 -15.77 -12.86
CA GLY A 349 -23.33 -14.48 -12.59
C GLY A 349 -22.47 -13.98 -13.74
N TYR A 350 -21.86 -12.83 -13.54
CA TYR A 350 -21.01 -12.17 -14.52
C TYR A 350 -19.54 -12.25 -14.07
N LYS A 351 -18.69 -12.70 -14.98
CA LYS A 351 -17.24 -12.70 -14.75
C LYS A 351 -16.74 -11.25 -14.64
N GLU A 352 -15.81 -11.01 -13.72
CA GLU A 352 -15.25 -9.65 -13.57
C GLU A 352 -14.71 -9.14 -14.91
N VAL A 353 -14.08 -10.01 -15.70
CA VAL A 353 -13.47 -9.61 -16.98
C VAL A 353 -14.50 -9.05 -17.98
N ASP A 354 -15.77 -9.35 -17.78
CA ASP A 354 -16.84 -8.81 -18.62
C ASP A 354 -17.45 -7.52 -18.06
N LEU A 355 -17.05 -7.12 -16.83
CA LEU A 355 -17.58 -5.96 -16.12
C LEU A 355 -16.58 -4.83 -16.00
N VAL A 356 -15.29 -5.08 -16.26
CA VAL A 356 -14.20 -4.15 -15.97
C VAL A 356 -13.35 -3.99 -17.22
N ASP A 357 -12.93 -2.76 -17.50
CA ASP A 357 -11.90 -2.46 -18.48
C ASP A 357 -10.56 -2.44 -17.75
N TYR A 358 -9.69 -3.40 -18.06
CA TYR A 358 -8.39 -3.54 -17.40
C TYR A 358 -7.30 -2.64 -17.97
N ASN A 359 -7.61 -1.80 -18.94
CA ASN A 359 -6.62 -0.80 -19.36
C ASN A 359 -6.39 0.17 -18.22
N THR A 360 -5.15 0.22 -17.74
CA THR A 360 -4.79 1.04 -16.58
C THR A 360 -3.86 2.15 -17.03
N ASP A 361 -3.98 3.32 -16.38
CA ASP A 361 -3.11 4.45 -16.68
C ASP A 361 -2.92 5.31 -15.44
N ASN A 362 -1.84 6.10 -15.46
CA ASN A 362 -1.57 7.05 -14.39
C ASN A 362 -0.75 8.20 -14.97
N LEU A 363 -1.24 9.41 -14.80
CA LEU A 363 -0.52 10.64 -15.14
C LEU A 363 -0.24 11.38 -13.86
N LYS A 364 1.03 11.73 -13.63
CA LYS A 364 1.45 12.55 -12.49
C LYS A 364 2.18 13.78 -13.02
N VAL A 365 1.82 14.94 -12.50
CA VAL A 365 2.51 16.21 -12.79
C VAL A 365 2.80 16.87 -11.47
N SER A 366 4.04 17.29 -11.27
CA SER A 366 4.40 18.07 -10.08
C SER A 366 5.24 19.28 -10.47
N LEU A 367 5.03 20.35 -9.74
CA LEU A 367 5.74 21.62 -9.90
C LEU A 367 6.12 22.09 -8.50
N SER A 368 7.33 22.64 -8.35
CA SER A 368 7.64 23.36 -7.11
C SER A 368 8.59 24.52 -7.40
N GLY A 369 8.41 25.56 -6.62
CA GLY A 369 9.30 26.71 -6.59
C GLY A 369 9.86 26.90 -5.21
N HIS A 370 11.14 27.17 -5.11
CA HIS A 370 11.88 27.32 -3.86
C HIS A 370 12.59 28.67 -3.88
N TRP A 371 12.26 29.53 -2.93
CA TRP A 371 12.87 30.86 -2.80
C TRP A 371 13.67 30.92 -1.51
N ARG A 372 14.96 31.19 -1.63
CA ARG A 372 15.80 31.43 -0.47
C ARG A 372 15.69 32.90 -0.08
N LEU A 373 15.27 33.16 1.15
CA LEU A 373 14.99 34.53 1.61
C LEU A 373 16.25 35.28 2.03
N GLN A 374 17.31 34.54 2.37
CA GLN A 374 18.63 35.09 2.74
C GLN A 374 19.71 34.27 2.01
N PRO A 375 19.81 34.43 0.69
CA PRO A 375 20.66 33.54 -0.11
C PRO A 375 22.14 33.57 0.28
N GLU A 376 22.60 34.67 0.83
CA GLU A 376 23.97 34.78 1.30
C GLU A 376 24.28 33.84 2.48
N LYS A 377 23.30 33.30 3.12
CA LYS A 377 23.48 32.33 4.22
C LYS A 377 23.50 30.89 3.74
N THR A 378 23.51 30.70 2.44
CA THR A 378 23.60 29.39 1.80
C THR A 378 22.53 28.43 2.35
N TYR A 379 22.93 27.37 3.02
CA TYR A 379 22.00 26.34 3.50
C TYR A 379 21.21 26.77 4.74
N GLU A 380 21.66 27.80 5.45
CA GLU A 380 20.95 28.32 6.61
C GLU A 380 19.84 29.31 6.27
N SER A 381 19.68 29.61 5.00
CA SER A 381 18.67 30.57 4.57
C SER A 381 17.27 30.00 4.80
N PRO A 382 16.35 30.77 5.38
CA PRO A 382 14.96 30.40 5.29
C PRO A 382 14.52 30.29 3.83
N GLU A 383 13.63 29.34 3.57
CA GLU A 383 13.11 29.09 2.23
C GLU A 383 11.59 29.18 2.24
N LEU A 384 11.05 29.81 1.20
CA LEU A 384 9.62 29.74 0.90
C LEU A 384 9.44 28.74 -0.24
N ILE A 385 8.60 27.74 -0.04
CA ILE A 385 8.35 26.71 -1.03
C ILE A 385 6.86 26.71 -1.38
N TYR A 386 6.57 26.72 -2.68
CA TYR A 386 5.25 26.41 -3.18
C TYR A 386 5.35 25.12 -3.98
N GLY A 387 4.44 24.18 -3.72
CA GLY A 387 4.38 22.92 -4.43
C GLY A 387 3.00 22.62 -4.95
N PHE A 388 2.93 21.99 -6.10
CA PHE A 388 1.69 21.52 -6.69
C PHE A 388 1.92 20.10 -7.18
N ASN A 389 1.01 19.19 -6.84
CA ASN A 389 1.01 17.82 -7.33
C ASN A 389 -0.37 17.47 -7.87
N MET A 390 -0.38 16.75 -8.98
CA MET A 390 -1.60 16.25 -9.59
C MET A 390 -1.37 14.79 -9.97
N GLY A 391 -2.35 13.94 -9.64
CA GLY A 391 -2.39 12.56 -10.08
C GLY A 391 -3.74 12.27 -10.71
N ARG A 392 -3.71 11.56 -11.84
CA ARG A 392 -4.94 11.18 -12.53
C ARG A 392 -4.76 9.77 -13.08
N GLY A 393 -5.82 8.98 -13.08
CA GLY A 393 -5.71 7.70 -13.73
C GLY A 393 -6.87 6.77 -13.53
N THR A 394 -6.66 5.55 -14.02
CA THR A 394 -7.63 4.47 -14.02
C THR A 394 -6.94 3.21 -13.53
N THR A 395 -7.57 2.50 -12.62
CA THR A 395 -7.03 1.26 -12.06
C THR A 395 -8.19 0.42 -11.52
N VAL A 396 -7.95 -0.87 -11.31
CA VAL A 396 -8.87 -1.71 -10.56
C VAL A 396 -8.31 -1.86 -9.15
N TYR A 397 -9.14 -1.59 -8.17
CA TYR A 397 -8.73 -1.52 -6.78
C TYR A 397 -9.56 -2.48 -5.94
N GLN A 398 -8.93 -3.12 -4.98
CA GLN A 398 -9.62 -3.99 -4.04
C GLN A 398 -9.77 -3.28 -2.70
N GLY A 399 -10.98 -2.86 -2.41
CA GLY A 399 -11.37 -2.41 -1.08
C GLY A 399 -12.25 -3.45 -0.45
N ASP A 400 -13.44 -3.06 -0.04
CA ASP A 400 -14.43 -4.02 0.46
C ASP A 400 -14.97 -4.89 -0.68
N ASN A 401 -15.13 -4.30 -1.86
CA ASN A 401 -15.37 -5.03 -3.10
C ASN A 401 -14.19 -4.79 -4.04
N ARG A 402 -14.29 -5.34 -5.25
CA ARG A 402 -13.41 -4.95 -6.34
C ARG A 402 -14.05 -3.75 -7.01
N PHE A 403 -13.30 -2.66 -7.11
CA PHE A 403 -13.81 -1.40 -7.66
C PHE A 403 -13.06 -1.04 -8.93
N SER A 404 -13.77 -0.57 -9.94
CA SER A 404 -13.17 0.00 -11.13
C SER A 404 -13.05 1.50 -10.91
N LEU A 405 -11.83 1.97 -10.64
CA LEU A 405 -11.55 3.38 -10.42
C LEU A 405 -11.16 3.98 -11.77
N ARG A 406 -12.00 4.88 -12.29
CA ARG A 406 -11.83 5.40 -13.63
C ARG A 406 -11.76 6.91 -13.62
N ASP A 407 -10.70 7.44 -14.25
CA ASP A 407 -10.53 8.88 -14.41
C ASP A 407 -10.54 9.60 -13.07
N ILE A 408 -9.99 8.96 -12.05
CA ILE A 408 -9.89 9.61 -10.74
C ILE A 408 -8.81 10.69 -10.79
N GLU A 409 -9.03 11.76 -10.04
CA GLU A 409 -8.12 12.90 -10.01
C GLU A 409 -7.84 13.30 -8.57
N PHE A 410 -6.57 13.65 -8.33
CA PHE A 410 -6.11 14.18 -7.05
C PHE A 410 -5.30 15.44 -7.33
N TYR A 411 -5.52 16.46 -6.51
CA TYR A 411 -4.79 17.72 -6.57
C TYR A 411 -4.29 18.09 -5.19
N GLN A 412 -3.03 18.52 -5.12
CA GLN A 412 -2.40 18.93 -3.88
C GLN A 412 -1.68 20.25 -4.09
N HIS A 413 -1.97 21.23 -3.21
CA HIS A 413 -1.27 22.51 -3.18
C HIS A 413 -0.61 22.64 -1.80
N LYS A 414 0.66 23.02 -1.78
CA LYS A 414 1.44 23.17 -0.55
C LYS A 414 2.14 24.51 -0.54
N VAL A 415 2.13 25.18 0.61
CA VAL A 415 2.97 26.32 0.91
C VAL A 415 3.74 26.00 2.17
N GLU A 416 5.05 26.18 2.13
CA GLU A 416 5.91 25.90 3.26
C GLU A 416 6.93 27.01 3.42
N LEU A 417 7.09 27.49 4.64
CA LEU A 417 8.16 28.39 5.02
C LEU A 417 9.00 27.63 6.04
N ARG A 418 10.30 27.47 5.74
CA ARG A 418 11.17 26.64 6.60
C ARG A 418 12.58 27.19 6.68
N LYS A 419 13.24 26.86 7.77
CA LYS A 419 14.68 26.91 7.90
C LYS A 419 15.11 25.49 8.28
N LYS A 420 15.85 24.84 7.36
CA LYS A 420 16.22 23.43 7.54
C LYS A 420 16.90 23.19 8.89
N GLY A 421 16.47 22.14 9.59
CA GLY A 421 17.03 21.78 10.88
C GLY A 421 16.66 22.69 12.02
N ASP A 422 15.77 23.66 11.80
CA ASP A 422 15.42 24.64 12.81
C ASP A 422 13.90 24.74 13.00
N TRP A 423 13.19 25.20 11.96
CA TRP A 423 11.73 25.35 12.07
C TRP A 423 11.07 25.29 10.71
N PHE A 424 9.77 24.95 10.73
CA PHE A 424 8.93 25.08 9.54
C PHE A 424 7.48 25.39 9.92
N ILE A 425 6.79 26.01 8.99
CA ILE A 425 5.33 26.12 8.96
C ILE A 425 4.89 25.67 7.58
N ARG A 426 4.01 24.65 7.54
CA ARG A 426 3.57 24.02 6.31
C ARG A 426 2.05 23.98 6.28
N ALA A 427 1.47 24.36 5.16
CA ALA A 427 0.03 24.23 4.93
C ALA A 427 -0.20 23.59 3.57
N TYR A 428 -1.15 22.67 3.50
CA TYR A 428 -1.50 22.08 2.22
C TYR A 428 -2.97 21.70 2.17
N ARG A 429 -3.45 21.59 0.94
CA ARG A 429 -4.81 21.13 0.66
C ARG A 429 -4.73 20.01 -0.37
N THR A 430 -5.40 18.89 -0.07
CA THR A 430 -5.57 17.77 -1.01
C THR A 430 -7.06 17.70 -1.35
N SER A 431 -7.36 17.55 -2.63
CA SER A 431 -8.73 17.34 -3.09
C SER A 431 -8.76 16.17 -4.07
N GLU A 432 -9.90 15.50 -4.15
CA GLU A 432 -10.05 14.34 -5.01
C GLU A 432 -11.37 14.41 -5.77
N ASP A 433 -11.41 13.67 -6.89
CA ASP A 433 -12.61 13.48 -7.68
C ASP A 433 -12.63 12.01 -8.13
N ALA A 434 -13.68 11.29 -7.77
CA ALA A 434 -13.80 9.88 -8.12
C ALA A 434 -14.07 9.63 -9.62
N GLY A 435 -14.35 10.67 -10.39
CA GLY A 435 -14.52 10.54 -11.83
C GLY A 435 -15.67 9.61 -12.21
N ASN A 436 -15.35 8.63 -13.02
CA ASN A 436 -16.32 7.65 -13.55
C ASN A 436 -16.22 6.30 -12.83
N SER A 437 -15.69 6.27 -11.63
CA SER A 437 -15.50 5.03 -10.85
C SER A 437 -16.82 4.37 -10.51
N TYR A 438 -16.85 3.04 -10.51
CA TYR A 438 -18.05 2.29 -10.20
C TYR A 438 -17.70 0.97 -9.53
N ASP A 439 -18.73 0.32 -8.99
CA ASP A 439 -18.63 -0.98 -8.31
C ASP A 439 -19.13 -2.07 -9.27
N PRO A 440 -18.22 -2.85 -9.90
CA PRO A 440 -18.65 -3.91 -10.82
C PRO A 440 -19.41 -5.04 -10.12
N TYR A 441 -19.10 -5.32 -8.85
CA TYR A 441 -19.83 -6.34 -8.09
C TYR A 441 -21.31 -5.92 -7.94
N ALA A 442 -21.55 -4.71 -7.46
CA ALA A 442 -22.91 -4.18 -7.33
C ALA A 442 -23.61 -4.08 -8.70
N THR A 443 -22.83 -3.76 -9.75
CA THR A 443 -23.40 -3.67 -11.09
C THR A 443 -23.98 -5.01 -11.54
N ALA A 444 -23.26 -6.11 -11.30
CA ALA A 444 -23.74 -7.45 -11.64
C ALA A 444 -25.06 -7.75 -10.91
N LEU A 445 -25.11 -7.46 -9.60
CA LEU A 445 -26.33 -7.71 -8.81
C LEU A 445 -27.51 -6.88 -9.33
N ARG A 446 -27.29 -5.61 -9.62
CA ARG A 446 -28.35 -4.72 -10.08
C ARG A 446 -28.81 -5.06 -11.50
N MET A 447 -27.91 -5.53 -12.36
CA MET A 447 -28.29 -6.01 -13.68
C MET A 447 -29.24 -7.19 -13.56
N GLN A 448 -28.92 -8.14 -12.68
CA GLN A 448 -29.76 -9.32 -12.48
C GLN A 448 -31.12 -8.92 -11.90
N ASP A 449 -31.13 -8.06 -10.87
CA ASP A 449 -32.39 -7.62 -10.27
C ASP A 449 -33.27 -6.86 -11.26
N SER A 450 -32.66 -6.15 -12.20
CA SER A 450 -33.41 -5.46 -13.27
C SER A 450 -34.12 -6.43 -14.18
N LEU A 451 -33.63 -7.65 -14.30
CA LEU A 451 -34.22 -8.69 -15.12
C LEU A 451 -35.24 -9.50 -14.32
N ARG A 452 -34.78 -10.09 -13.21
CA ARG A 452 -35.58 -10.90 -12.29
C ARG A 452 -34.93 -10.88 -10.93
N SER A 453 -35.77 -10.84 -9.90
CA SER A 453 -35.24 -11.06 -8.54
C SER A 453 -34.73 -12.51 -8.43
N ASP A 454 -33.92 -12.79 -7.42
CA ASP A 454 -33.47 -14.16 -7.14
C ASP A 454 -34.68 -15.09 -6.96
N TYR A 455 -35.70 -14.60 -6.28
CA TYR A 455 -36.92 -15.38 -6.03
C TYR A 455 -37.63 -15.75 -7.35
N ASP A 456 -37.77 -14.79 -8.24
CA ASP A 456 -38.43 -15.05 -9.54
C ASP A 456 -37.55 -15.92 -10.44
N TRP A 457 -36.23 -15.73 -10.42
CA TRP A 457 -35.31 -16.59 -11.19
C TRP A 457 -35.42 -18.02 -10.70
N SER A 458 -35.48 -18.20 -9.37
CA SER A 458 -35.61 -19.51 -8.75
C SER A 458 -36.92 -20.18 -9.15
N LYS A 459 -38.02 -19.43 -9.16
CA LYS A 459 -39.34 -19.97 -9.57
C LYS A 459 -39.34 -20.47 -11.00
N VAL A 460 -38.68 -19.73 -11.90
CA VAL A 460 -38.61 -20.14 -13.31
C VAL A 460 -37.78 -21.42 -13.42
N TYR A 461 -36.67 -21.50 -12.71
CA TYR A 461 -35.80 -22.68 -12.67
C TYR A 461 -36.60 -23.89 -12.15
N TYR A 462 -37.29 -23.70 -11.04
CA TYR A 462 -38.11 -24.77 -10.44
C TYR A 462 -39.22 -25.23 -11.38
N ALA A 463 -39.85 -24.31 -12.08
CA ALA A 463 -40.93 -24.67 -13.04
C ALA A 463 -40.38 -25.56 -14.16
N TYR A 464 -39.24 -25.18 -14.73
CA TYR A 464 -38.59 -26.03 -15.74
C TYR A 464 -38.19 -27.39 -15.18
N TRP A 465 -37.69 -27.40 -13.94
CA TRP A 465 -37.28 -28.65 -13.27
C TRP A 465 -38.48 -29.60 -13.14
N ILE A 466 -39.58 -29.10 -12.60
CA ILE A 466 -40.79 -29.90 -12.40
C ILE A 466 -41.30 -30.44 -13.75
N ASP A 467 -41.37 -29.59 -14.74
CA ASP A 467 -41.97 -29.97 -16.04
C ASP A 467 -41.11 -30.99 -16.77
N SER A 468 -39.82 -30.77 -16.84
CA SER A 468 -38.96 -31.47 -17.80
C SER A 468 -37.98 -32.42 -17.19
N ILE A 469 -37.51 -32.17 -15.94
CA ILE A 469 -36.41 -32.96 -15.37
C ILE A 469 -36.94 -33.94 -14.31
N ALA A 470 -37.76 -33.47 -13.39
CA ALA A 470 -38.30 -34.33 -12.32
C ALA A 470 -38.94 -35.62 -12.85
N PRO A 471 -39.75 -35.62 -13.96
CA PRO A 471 -40.24 -36.87 -14.50
C PRO A 471 -39.15 -37.85 -14.93
N GLN A 472 -38.02 -37.35 -15.48
CA GLN A 472 -36.91 -38.21 -15.89
C GLN A 472 -36.24 -38.83 -14.68
N ILE A 473 -36.04 -38.03 -13.60
CA ILE A 473 -35.46 -38.51 -12.37
C ILE A 473 -36.36 -39.59 -11.77
N ASN A 474 -37.64 -39.29 -11.62
CA ASN A 474 -38.61 -40.15 -10.97
C ASN A 474 -38.79 -41.51 -11.71
N ALA A 475 -38.53 -41.54 -12.98
CA ALA A 475 -38.63 -42.76 -13.80
C ALA A 475 -37.55 -43.80 -13.41
N THR A 476 -36.41 -43.32 -12.83
CA THR A 476 -35.28 -44.22 -12.49
C THR A 476 -34.92 -44.17 -11.01
N TYR A 477 -35.56 -43.31 -10.25
CA TYR A 477 -35.29 -43.17 -8.81
C TYR A 477 -35.75 -44.42 -8.06
N PRO A 478 -35.10 -44.80 -6.97
CA PRO A 478 -35.52 -45.98 -6.21
C PRO A 478 -36.99 -45.92 -5.81
N THR A 479 -37.63 -47.08 -5.77
CA THR A 479 -39.06 -47.20 -5.37
C THR A 479 -39.13 -47.42 -3.85
N LEU A 480 -40.24 -46.95 -3.29
CA LEU A 480 -40.51 -47.20 -1.88
C LEU A 480 -40.86 -48.68 -1.64
N GLU A 481 -40.26 -49.25 -0.64
CA GLU A 481 -40.52 -50.61 -0.17
C GLU A 481 -40.82 -50.58 1.30
N ILE A 482 -41.36 -51.66 1.82
CA ILE A 482 -41.52 -51.79 3.30
C ILE A 482 -40.15 -52.13 3.86
N VAL A 483 -39.49 -51.14 4.52
CA VAL A 483 -38.12 -51.28 5.00
C VAL A 483 -38.04 -51.77 6.47
N ARG A 484 -39.14 -51.58 7.19
CA ARG A 484 -39.22 -52.09 8.58
C ARG A 484 -40.67 -52.10 9.02
N TYR A 485 -40.91 -52.67 10.19
CA TYR A 485 -42.18 -52.62 10.89
C TYR A 485 -41.95 -51.95 12.24
N ASP A 486 -42.71 -50.93 12.53
CA ASP A 486 -42.70 -50.26 13.85
C ASP A 486 -43.80 -50.82 14.72
N THR A 487 -43.57 -50.87 16.02
CA THR A 487 -44.56 -51.32 16.99
C THR A 487 -45.44 -50.16 17.39
N LEU A 488 -46.76 -50.34 17.10
CA LEU A 488 -47.76 -49.38 17.56
C LEU A 488 -48.45 -49.97 18.78
N TRP A 489 -48.18 -49.41 19.94
CA TRP A 489 -48.78 -49.87 21.21
C TRP A 489 -50.21 -49.42 21.31
N ILE A 490 -51.13 -50.36 21.37
CA ILE A 490 -52.57 -50.10 21.56
C ILE A 490 -52.84 -50.02 23.05
N VAL A 491 -52.30 -50.99 23.85
CA VAL A 491 -52.33 -50.98 25.32
C VAL A 491 -50.96 -51.45 25.79
N PRO A 492 -50.07 -50.54 26.18
CA PRO A 492 -48.72 -50.94 26.60
C PRO A 492 -48.83 -51.70 27.96
N PRO A 493 -48.03 -52.77 28.16
CA PRO A 493 -47.09 -53.33 27.19
C PRO A 493 -47.64 -54.59 26.49
N ASP A 494 -48.94 -54.85 26.59
CA ASP A 494 -49.46 -56.17 26.27
C ASP A 494 -50.09 -56.28 24.88
N ILE A 495 -50.62 -55.19 24.33
CA ILE A 495 -51.30 -55.20 23.02
C ILE A 495 -50.63 -54.24 22.08
N TYR A 496 -50.15 -54.79 21.00
CA TYR A 496 -49.52 -53.97 19.96
C TYR A 496 -49.88 -54.52 18.56
N THR A 497 -49.63 -53.71 17.58
CA THR A 497 -49.69 -54.13 16.20
C THR A 497 -48.44 -53.65 15.49
N LEU A 498 -47.98 -54.33 14.47
CA LEU A 498 -46.86 -53.96 13.65
C LEU A 498 -47.38 -53.17 12.45
N VAL A 499 -46.88 -52.00 12.33
CA VAL A 499 -47.27 -51.10 11.23
C VAL A 499 -46.12 -51.08 10.23
N PRO A 500 -46.38 -51.41 8.98
CA PRO A 500 -45.32 -51.34 7.99
C PRO A 500 -44.92 -49.91 7.73
N VAL A 501 -43.60 -49.68 7.67
CA VAL A 501 -43.02 -48.37 7.40
C VAL A 501 -42.40 -48.45 6.02
N ALA A 502 -42.92 -47.68 5.11
CA ALA A 502 -42.36 -47.55 3.79
C ALA A 502 -41.14 -46.63 3.79
N GLY A 503 -40.15 -47.01 3.06
CA GLY A 503 -38.92 -46.21 2.94
C GLY A 503 -38.15 -46.69 1.73
N TYR A 504 -37.03 -46.02 1.45
CA TYR A 504 -36.15 -46.49 0.39
C TYR A 504 -35.19 -47.54 0.96
N PRO A 505 -34.81 -48.56 0.15
CA PRO A 505 -33.79 -49.49 0.63
C PRO A 505 -32.53 -48.77 1.01
N GLU A 506 -31.85 -49.24 2.07
CA GLU A 506 -30.66 -48.60 2.61
C GLU A 506 -29.61 -48.42 1.53
N GLY A 507 -29.12 -47.18 1.37
CA GLY A 507 -28.11 -46.82 0.40
C GLY A 507 -28.57 -46.68 -1.04
N ALA A 508 -29.86 -46.98 -1.31
CA ALA A 508 -30.36 -46.94 -2.70
C ALA A 508 -30.36 -45.50 -3.27
N GLU A 509 -30.73 -44.57 -2.42
CA GLU A 509 -30.75 -43.14 -2.85
C GLU A 509 -29.34 -42.65 -3.12
N ASP A 510 -28.42 -42.93 -2.20
CA ASP A 510 -27.01 -42.53 -2.37
C ASP A 510 -26.39 -43.15 -3.62
N ALA A 511 -26.70 -44.40 -3.89
CA ALA A 511 -26.23 -45.09 -5.09
C ALA A 511 -26.78 -44.41 -6.34
N TRP A 512 -28.08 -44.06 -6.32
CA TRP A 512 -28.69 -43.38 -7.49
C TRP A 512 -27.99 -42.02 -7.75
N TYR A 513 -27.77 -41.22 -6.70
CA TYR A 513 -27.12 -39.93 -6.85
C TYR A 513 -25.66 -40.08 -7.37
N SER A 514 -24.97 -41.11 -6.87
CA SER A 514 -23.60 -41.37 -7.32
C SER A 514 -23.58 -41.79 -8.80
N GLU A 515 -24.50 -42.64 -9.20
CA GLU A 515 -24.55 -43.12 -10.59
C GLU A 515 -25.02 -42.03 -11.58
N ASN A 516 -25.83 -41.09 -11.10
CA ASN A 516 -26.43 -40.07 -11.95
C ASN A 516 -25.79 -38.69 -11.79
N GLY A 517 -24.61 -38.57 -11.19
CA GLY A 517 -23.96 -37.28 -11.01
C GLY A 517 -23.75 -36.51 -12.31
N GLY A 518 -23.32 -37.22 -13.37
CA GLY A 518 -23.17 -36.61 -14.70
C GLY A 518 -24.48 -36.16 -15.30
N ASN A 519 -25.52 -36.96 -15.12
CA ASN A 519 -26.87 -36.59 -15.62
C ASN A 519 -27.38 -35.36 -14.87
N LEU A 520 -27.18 -35.30 -13.54
CA LEU A 520 -27.62 -34.17 -12.73
C LEU A 520 -26.93 -32.89 -13.19
N ALA A 521 -25.60 -32.94 -13.40
CA ALA A 521 -24.87 -31.79 -13.90
C ALA A 521 -25.38 -31.28 -15.23
N ASN A 522 -25.69 -32.24 -16.16
CA ASN A 522 -26.23 -31.89 -17.45
C ASN A 522 -27.64 -31.29 -17.36
N TRP A 523 -28.51 -31.87 -16.52
CA TRP A 523 -29.86 -31.37 -16.31
C TRP A 523 -29.81 -29.95 -15.72
N HIS A 524 -28.97 -29.73 -14.72
CA HIS A 524 -28.84 -28.40 -14.13
C HIS A 524 -28.33 -27.38 -15.16
N SER A 525 -27.34 -27.77 -15.95
CA SER A 525 -26.85 -26.90 -17.03
C SER A 525 -27.92 -26.54 -18.03
N GLN A 526 -28.75 -27.55 -18.40
CA GLN A 526 -29.85 -27.36 -19.36
C GLN A 526 -30.90 -26.41 -18.77
N VAL A 527 -31.31 -26.61 -17.53
CA VAL A 527 -32.32 -25.77 -16.89
C VAL A 527 -31.78 -24.35 -16.68
N GLU A 528 -30.52 -24.21 -16.35
CA GLU A 528 -29.87 -22.90 -16.27
C GLU A 528 -30.00 -22.15 -17.59
N GLN A 529 -29.69 -22.81 -18.70
CA GLN A 529 -29.78 -22.20 -20.03
C GLN A 529 -31.22 -21.78 -20.36
N TRP A 530 -32.20 -22.64 -20.04
CA TRP A 530 -33.61 -22.32 -20.25
C TRP A 530 -34.03 -21.11 -19.40
N THR A 531 -33.60 -21.08 -18.12
CA THR A 531 -33.97 -19.99 -17.21
C THR A 531 -33.41 -18.66 -17.70
N ASN A 532 -32.18 -18.70 -18.24
CA ASN A 532 -31.50 -17.50 -18.71
C ASN A 532 -31.99 -17.02 -20.07
N ASN A 533 -32.29 -17.94 -20.99
CA ASN A 533 -32.54 -17.61 -22.40
C ASN A 533 -33.97 -17.88 -22.88
N GLY A 534 -34.79 -18.50 -22.02
CA GLY A 534 -36.13 -18.91 -22.38
C GLY A 534 -36.15 -20.29 -22.97
N TYR A 535 -37.33 -20.95 -22.86
CA TYR A 535 -37.57 -22.28 -23.40
C TYR A 535 -39.01 -22.37 -23.93
N ALA A 536 -39.13 -22.62 -25.21
CA ALA A 536 -40.41 -22.58 -25.87
C ALA A 536 -41.42 -23.66 -25.43
N GLY A 537 -40.97 -24.62 -24.62
CA GLY A 537 -41.85 -25.70 -24.16
C GLY A 537 -42.82 -25.34 -23.02
N LEU A 538 -42.62 -24.19 -22.38
CA LEU A 538 -43.49 -23.74 -21.29
C LEU A 538 -44.06 -22.36 -21.63
N ALA A 539 -45.28 -22.34 -22.10
CA ALA A 539 -45.89 -21.10 -22.60
C ALA A 539 -46.09 -20.03 -21.54
N ASP A 540 -46.33 -20.44 -20.30
CA ASP A 540 -46.56 -19.48 -19.21
C ASP A 540 -45.28 -18.84 -18.68
N VAL A 541 -44.13 -19.41 -18.99
CA VAL A 541 -42.84 -18.92 -18.54
C VAL A 541 -42.12 -18.16 -19.67
N ALA A 542 -42.58 -18.32 -20.91
CA ALA A 542 -41.92 -17.81 -22.10
C ALA A 542 -42.20 -16.36 -22.42
N THR A 543 -43.02 -15.66 -21.62
CA THR A 543 -43.42 -14.28 -21.93
C THR A 543 -42.31 -13.26 -21.73
N ASP A 544 -41.30 -13.60 -20.92
CA ASP A 544 -40.12 -12.76 -20.73
C ASP A 544 -38.90 -13.68 -20.63
N PRO A 545 -38.29 -13.97 -21.75
CA PRO A 545 -37.33 -15.07 -21.82
C PRO A 545 -35.96 -14.77 -21.19
N GLN A 546 -35.60 -13.50 -20.94
CA GLN A 546 -34.26 -13.21 -20.57
C GLN A 546 -34.07 -13.13 -19.04
N GLY A 547 -33.49 -14.18 -18.46
CA GLY A 547 -33.05 -14.17 -17.06
C GLY A 547 -31.59 -13.77 -16.90
N PHE A 548 -30.89 -13.55 -18.01
CA PHE A 548 -29.47 -13.20 -18.03
C PHE A 548 -29.15 -12.54 -19.38
N LEU A 549 -28.48 -11.39 -19.32
CA LEU A 549 -28.00 -10.71 -20.52
C LEU A 549 -26.57 -11.12 -20.82
N GLN A 550 -26.34 -11.64 -22.02
CA GLN A 550 -25.00 -12.06 -22.41
C GLN A 550 -24.06 -10.85 -22.51
N PRO A 551 -22.86 -10.92 -21.93
CA PRO A 551 -21.91 -9.83 -22.07
C PRO A 551 -21.65 -9.45 -23.52
N GLN A 552 -21.40 -8.15 -23.74
CA GLN A 552 -21.04 -7.56 -25.01
C GLN A 552 -22.21 -7.56 -26.04
N THR A 553 -23.43 -7.90 -25.61
CA THR A 553 -24.62 -7.70 -26.46
C THR A 553 -25.11 -6.26 -26.31
N PRO A 554 -25.87 -5.74 -27.29
CA PRO A 554 -26.42 -4.38 -27.14
C PRO A 554 -27.29 -4.20 -25.90
N GLN A 555 -28.09 -5.21 -25.53
CA GLN A 555 -28.92 -5.16 -24.34
C GLN A 555 -28.07 -5.07 -23.05
N PHE A 556 -27.03 -5.90 -22.96
CA PHE A 556 -26.10 -5.85 -21.84
C PHE A 556 -25.46 -4.47 -21.76
N ASN A 557 -24.93 -3.98 -22.89
CA ASN A 557 -24.24 -2.69 -22.91
C ASN A 557 -25.13 -1.53 -22.49
N THR A 558 -26.39 -1.55 -22.94
CA THR A 558 -27.35 -0.49 -22.59
C THR A 558 -27.59 -0.48 -21.08
N LEU A 559 -27.90 -1.63 -20.50
CA LEU A 559 -28.17 -1.71 -19.06
C LEU A 559 -26.92 -1.43 -18.23
N PHE A 560 -25.79 -2.02 -18.61
CA PHE A 560 -24.51 -1.82 -17.92
C PHE A 560 -24.14 -0.34 -17.92
N ASN A 561 -24.19 0.31 -19.08
CA ASN A 561 -23.81 1.73 -19.17
C ASN A 561 -24.75 2.63 -18.38
N ASP A 562 -26.03 2.28 -18.35
CA ASP A 562 -26.99 3.03 -17.54
C ASP A 562 -26.64 2.95 -16.05
N LEU A 563 -26.35 1.76 -15.55
CA LEU A 563 -26.05 1.54 -14.14
C LEU A 563 -24.74 2.19 -13.72
N VAL A 564 -23.67 2.03 -14.51
CA VAL A 564 -22.38 2.62 -14.16
C VAL A 564 -22.34 4.12 -14.40
N GLY A 565 -23.30 4.68 -15.13
CA GLY A 565 -23.42 6.12 -15.33
C GLY A 565 -24.22 6.84 -14.25
N LYS A 566 -25.00 6.09 -13.47
CA LYS A 566 -25.84 6.65 -12.39
C LYS A 566 -25.16 6.46 -11.04
N LYS A 567 -25.35 7.44 -10.15
CA LYS A 567 -24.76 7.40 -8.80
C LYS A 567 -25.30 6.23 -7.98
N ASN A 568 -24.45 5.68 -7.15
CA ASN A 568 -24.79 4.63 -6.18
C ASN A 568 -25.44 5.26 -4.94
N ASN A 569 -26.62 5.86 -5.14
CA ASN A 569 -27.39 6.43 -4.04
C ASN A 569 -28.87 6.12 -4.30
N GLU A 570 -29.70 6.39 -3.28
CA GLU A 570 -31.14 6.08 -3.34
C GLU A 570 -31.87 6.84 -4.45
N THR A 571 -31.38 8.01 -4.83
CA THR A 571 -32.03 8.84 -5.82
C THR A 571 -31.85 8.31 -7.23
N GLU A 572 -30.63 7.85 -7.58
CA GLU A 572 -30.31 7.42 -8.93
C GLU A 572 -30.30 5.90 -9.12
N GLY A 573 -29.93 5.17 -8.07
CA GLY A 573 -29.99 3.72 -8.09
C GLY A 573 -28.96 3.04 -8.97
N GLY A 574 -27.86 3.71 -9.28
CA GLY A 574 -26.76 3.13 -10.07
C GLY A 574 -25.64 2.57 -9.22
N THR A 575 -24.45 2.49 -9.81
CA THR A 575 -23.28 1.93 -9.13
C THR A 575 -22.06 2.84 -9.20
N ARG A 576 -22.21 4.05 -9.75
CA ARG A 576 -21.10 5.01 -9.86
C ARG A 576 -20.87 5.70 -8.52
N PHE A 577 -19.59 5.88 -8.18
CA PHE A 577 -19.19 6.65 -7.01
C PHE A 577 -19.07 8.13 -7.37
N TYR A 578 -19.51 8.96 -6.45
CA TYR A 578 -19.25 10.39 -6.45
C TYR A 578 -18.41 10.69 -5.22
N ASP A 579 -17.29 11.38 -5.38
CA ASP A 579 -16.45 11.75 -4.25
C ASP A 579 -15.64 12.99 -4.64
N ARG A 580 -15.94 14.12 -3.98
CA ARG A 580 -15.20 15.36 -4.13
C ARG A 580 -14.73 15.86 -2.76
N SER A 581 -14.17 14.96 -2.01
CA SER A 581 -13.68 15.23 -0.65
C SER A 581 -12.39 16.05 -0.68
N SER A 582 -12.12 16.74 0.42
CA SER A 582 -10.90 17.54 0.58
C SER A 582 -10.37 17.46 2.00
N LEU A 583 -9.09 17.76 2.11
CA LEU A 583 -8.35 17.82 3.37
C LEU A 583 -7.48 19.07 3.36
N VAL A 584 -7.54 19.83 4.46
CA VAL A 584 -6.62 20.95 4.70
C VAL A 584 -5.83 20.61 5.98
N HIS A 585 -4.52 20.80 5.93
CA HIS A 585 -3.63 20.50 7.05
C HIS A 585 -2.63 21.63 7.21
N VAL A 586 -2.46 22.12 8.43
CA VAL A 586 -1.46 23.12 8.80
C VAL A 586 -0.60 22.52 9.90
N HIS A 587 0.72 22.62 9.76
CA HIS A 587 1.67 21.99 10.68
C HIS A 587 2.86 22.92 10.87
N GLY A 588 3.25 23.14 12.11
CA GLY A 588 4.42 23.92 12.46
C GLY A 588 5.28 23.22 13.50
N GLU A 589 6.58 23.42 13.43
CA GLU A 589 7.54 22.79 14.34
C GLU A 589 8.74 23.70 14.53
N LYS A 590 9.29 23.71 15.73
CA LYS A 590 10.52 24.43 16.07
C LYS A 590 11.43 23.51 16.87
N ILE A 591 12.70 23.53 16.52
CA ILE A 591 13.75 22.77 17.21
C ILE A 591 14.59 23.77 18.00
N PHE A 592 14.75 23.52 19.29
CA PHE A 592 15.62 24.29 20.21
C PHE A 592 16.82 23.45 20.56
N LYS A 593 17.98 24.07 20.65
CA LYS A 593 19.23 23.38 21.01
C LYS A 593 19.84 24.06 22.27
N PRO A 594 19.24 23.86 23.45
CA PRO A 594 19.80 24.46 24.69
C PRO A 594 21.07 23.75 25.09
N TRP A 595 21.81 24.37 26.01
CA TRP A 595 23.09 23.81 26.47
C TRP A 595 22.96 22.46 27.20
N TRP A 596 21.75 22.17 27.70
CA TRP A 596 21.53 20.99 28.55
C TRP A 596 20.84 19.84 27.80
N ALA A 597 20.54 20.01 26.55
CA ALA A 597 19.96 18.95 25.72
C ALA A 597 20.41 19.15 24.27
N ASP A 598 20.57 18.07 23.53
CA ASP A 598 20.95 18.17 22.14
C ASP A 598 19.84 18.81 21.31
N GLU A 599 18.59 18.47 21.65
CA GLU A 599 17.46 18.92 20.88
C GLU A 599 16.20 18.91 21.74
N ILE A 600 15.45 19.98 21.67
CA ILE A 600 14.06 20.00 22.15
C ILE A 600 13.19 20.37 20.95
N ARG A 601 12.23 19.51 20.64
CA ARG A 601 11.32 19.69 19.51
C ARG A 601 9.94 20.07 20.04
N LEU A 602 9.32 21.09 19.44
CA LEU A 602 7.98 21.51 19.81
C LEU A 602 7.18 21.73 18.54
N GLY A 603 6.01 21.14 18.44
CA GLY A 603 5.21 21.25 17.25
C GLY A 603 3.73 21.20 17.51
N ALA A 604 2.95 21.62 16.51
CA ALA A 604 1.50 21.64 16.55
C ALA A 604 0.96 21.49 15.14
N ASN A 605 -0.22 20.86 15.04
CA ASN A 605 -0.87 20.73 13.75
C ASN A 605 -2.39 20.76 13.88
N MET A 606 -3.05 21.07 12.76
CA MET A 606 -4.50 21.04 12.66
C MET A 606 -4.87 20.46 11.29
N ARG A 607 -5.84 19.55 11.29
CA ARG A 607 -6.40 18.99 10.06
C ARG A 607 -7.90 19.23 10.03
N ARG A 608 -8.42 19.47 8.83
CA ARG A 608 -9.86 19.51 8.60
C ARG A 608 -10.19 18.67 7.37
N TYR A 609 -11.02 17.66 7.59
CA TYR A 609 -11.56 16.82 6.52
C TYR A 609 -12.95 17.30 6.15
N THR A 610 -13.21 17.37 4.86
CA THR A 610 -14.52 17.74 4.33
C THR A 610 -14.91 16.69 3.28
N PRO A 611 -15.47 15.55 3.72
CA PRO A 611 -15.93 14.55 2.74
C PRO A 611 -17.16 15.05 1.98
N ASP A 612 -17.31 14.62 0.74
CA ASP A 612 -18.44 14.96 -0.10
C ASP A 612 -18.67 13.82 -1.08
N SER A 613 -19.65 12.95 -0.78
CA SER A 613 -19.94 11.79 -1.61
C SER A 613 -21.35 11.78 -2.19
N ASP A 614 -22.18 12.76 -1.84
CA ASP A 614 -23.59 12.83 -2.27
C ASP A 614 -24.31 11.49 -2.02
N GLY A 615 -24.00 10.87 -0.88
CA GLY A 615 -24.63 9.62 -0.46
C GLY A 615 -24.11 8.36 -1.14
N THR A 616 -23.07 8.46 -1.98
CA THR A 616 -22.55 7.25 -2.64
C THR A 616 -21.57 6.46 -1.76
N ILE A 617 -21.00 7.09 -0.76
CA ILE A 617 -20.04 6.46 0.16
C ILE A 617 -20.44 6.73 1.61
N PHE A 618 -20.60 8.01 1.96
CA PHE A 618 -20.90 8.44 3.32
C PHE A 618 -22.38 8.77 3.47
N SER A 619 -22.81 8.90 4.73
CA SER A 619 -24.19 9.28 5.05
C SER A 619 -24.41 10.81 4.91
N ASP A 620 -23.92 11.38 3.81
CA ASP A 620 -24.05 12.80 3.50
C ASP A 620 -25.20 13.06 2.51
N THR A 621 -26.32 12.43 2.79
CA THR A 621 -27.56 12.59 2.02
C THR A 621 -28.39 13.78 2.51
N ASN A 622 -29.34 14.19 1.73
CA ASN A 622 -30.36 15.22 2.10
C ASN A 622 -29.71 16.55 2.52
N GLY A 623 -28.59 16.91 1.89
CA GLY A 623 -27.91 18.16 2.18
C GLY A 623 -27.07 18.17 3.45
N ARG A 624 -26.89 17.03 4.10
CA ARG A 624 -26.02 16.95 5.28
C ARG A 624 -24.57 17.22 4.87
N VAL A 625 -23.93 18.16 5.55
CA VAL A 625 -22.51 18.49 5.35
C VAL A 625 -21.72 17.90 6.51
N ILE A 626 -20.74 17.06 6.17
CA ILE A 626 -19.86 16.42 7.14
C ILE A 626 -18.54 17.18 7.15
N ALA A 627 -18.02 17.46 8.35
CA ALA A 627 -16.69 17.99 8.53
C ALA A 627 -16.11 17.37 9.79
N ASN A 628 -14.79 17.14 9.77
CA ASN A 628 -14.10 16.51 10.90
C ASN A 628 -12.77 17.19 11.09
N GLN A 629 -12.52 17.69 12.31
CA GLN A 629 -11.30 18.43 12.64
C GLN A 629 -10.48 17.68 13.67
N GLU A 630 -9.16 17.77 13.53
CA GLU A 630 -8.20 17.21 14.45
C GLU A 630 -7.16 18.27 14.78
N VAL A 631 -6.73 18.32 16.03
CA VAL A 631 -5.61 19.17 16.46
C VAL A 631 -4.62 18.31 17.23
N GLY A 632 -3.34 18.63 17.12
CA GLY A 632 -2.28 17.93 17.83
C GLY A 632 -1.22 18.90 18.34
N LEU A 633 -0.61 18.53 19.46
CA LEU A 633 0.49 19.27 20.07
C LEU A 633 1.50 18.28 20.56
N TYR A 634 2.80 18.50 20.30
CA TYR A 634 3.83 17.55 20.71
C TYR A 634 5.11 18.24 21.11
N THR A 635 5.87 17.53 21.95
CA THR A 635 7.21 17.96 22.36
C THR A 635 8.09 16.72 22.56
N GLY A 636 9.36 16.89 22.33
CA GLY A 636 10.33 15.81 22.53
C GLY A 636 11.67 16.36 22.92
N ILE A 637 12.46 15.51 23.58
CA ILE A 637 13.82 15.84 24.02
C ILE A 637 14.75 14.71 23.58
N LYS A 638 15.92 15.10 23.12
CA LYS A 638 17.01 14.19 22.77
C LYS A 638 18.26 14.63 23.48
N ARG A 639 18.98 13.70 24.07
CA ARG A 639 20.21 14.00 24.76
C ARG A 639 21.20 12.83 24.70
N HIS A 640 22.46 13.17 24.49
CA HIS A 640 23.58 12.22 24.57
C HIS A 640 24.10 12.12 25.98
N PHE A 641 24.51 10.92 26.36
CA PHE A 641 25.13 10.61 27.65
C PHE A 641 26.35 9.70 27.42
N LEU A 642 27.15 9.51 28.46
CA LEU A 642 28.27 8.55 28.48
C LEU A 642 29.25 8.78 27.32
N GLU A 643 29.67 10.04 27.15
CA GLU A 643 30.59 10.44 26.09
C GLU A 643 30.04 10.07 24.71
N ASP A 644 28.77 10.40 24.51
CA ASP A 644 28.03 10.19 23.25
C ASP A 644 27.78 8.72 22.92
N LYS A 645 28.03 7.80 23.84
CA LYS A 645 27.71 6.38 23.61
C LYS A 645 26.28 6.00 23.89
N LEU A 646 25.50 6.89 24.49
CA LEU A 646 24.10 6.63 24.79
C LEU A 646 23.27 7.81 24.34
N ILE A 647 22.29 7.54 23.48
CA ILE A 647 21.31 8.54 23.02
C ILE A 647 19.97 8.21 23.68
N ALA A 648 19.44 9.16 24.43
CA ALA A 648 18.11 9.01 25.03
C ALA A 648 17.15 10.00 24.36
N THR A 649 15.97 9.51 24.01
CA THR A 649 14.92 10.33 23.41
C THR A 649 13.62 10.09 24.16
N ALA A 650 12.89 11.16 24.45
CA ALA A 650 11.55 11.05 25.04
C ALA A 650 10.64 12.04 24.33
N THR A 651 9.45 11.60 23.97
CA THR A 651 8.49 12.42 23.24
C THR A 651 7.11 12.18 23.81
N VAL A 652 6.28 13.20 23.82
CA VAL A 652 4.86 13.06 24.14
C VAL A 652 4.06 13.90 23.17
N ARG A 653 2.92 13.35 22.77
CA ARG A 653 2.01 14.01 21.86
C ARG A 653 0.59 13.91 22.40
N ALA A 654 -0.17 14.99 22.24
CA ALA A 654 -1.59 15.03 22.60
C ALA A 654 -2.40 15.35 21.33
N ASP A 655 -3.40 14.52 21.06
CA ASP A 655 -4.24 14.68 19.86
C ASP A 655 -5.71 14.69 20.26
N LYS A 656 -6.46 15.61 19.66
CA LYS A 656 -7.89 15.73 19.89
C LYS A 656 -8.63 15.80 18.56
N ASN A 657 -9.49 14.81 18.32
CA ASN A 657 -10.43 14.82 17.20
C ASN A 657 -11.77 15.39 17.72
N GLN A 658 -12.50 16.11 16.89
CA GLN A 658 -13.75 16.77 17.34
C GLN A 658 -14.77 15.79 17.92
N ASN A 659 -14.75 14.53 17.48
CA ASN A 659 -15.75 13.54 17.90
C ASN A 659 -15.26 12.62 19.01
N PHE A 660 -13.98 12.68 19.39
CA PHE A 660 -13.40 11.72 20.33
C PHE A 660 -12.62 12.43 21.43
N ASN A 661 -12.38 11.72 22.51
CA ASN A 661 -11.63 12.26 23.65
C ASN A 661 -10.15 12.44 23.31
N LEU A 662 -9.51 13.30 24.06
CA LEU A 662 -8.06 13.55 23.94
C LEU A 662 -7.27 12.25 24.15
N VAL A 663 -6.28 12.00 23.30
CA VAL A 663 -5.41 10.84 23.41
C VAL A 663 -3.96 11.34 23.53
N MET A 664 -3.22 10.77 24.48
CA MET A 664 -1.80 11.04 24.67
C MET A 664 -0.98 9.89 24.12
N SER A 665 0.08 10.20 23.39
CA SER A 665 0.99 9.19 22.81
C SER A 665 2.41 9.45 23.27
N PRO A 666 2.86 8.82 24.37
CA PRO A 666 4.26 8.93 24.81
C PRO A 666 5.15 7.95 24.08
N ALA A 667 6.44 8.29 23.96
CA ALA A 667 7.48 7.41 23.45
C ALA A 667 8.79 7.73 24.14
N ALA A 668 9.61 6.70 24.31
CA ALA A 668 10.95 6.87 24.88
C ALA A 668 11.86 5.81 24.28
N SER A 669 13.12 6.18 24.06
CA SER A 669 14.06 5.24 23.48
C SER A 669 15.47 5.48 23.99
N LEU A 670 16.27 4.42 23.98
CA LEU A 670 17.68 4.42 24.27
C LEU A 670 18.40 3.72 23.13
N VAL A 671 19.45 4.37 22.63
CA VAL A 671 20.37 3.76 21.66
C VAL A 671 21.74 3.78 22.30
N TRP A 672 22.31 2.62 22.53
CA TRP A 672 23.60 2.43 23.18
C TRP A 672 24.60 1.93 22.17
N THR A 673 25.71 2.63 22.05
CA THR A 673 26.80 2.35 21.12
C THR A 673 28.04 1.98 21.92
N PRO A 674 28.15 0.75 22.45
CA PRO A 674 29.30 0.38 23.26
C PRO A 674 30.61 0.37 22.48
N THR A 675 30.55 0.11 21.18
CA THR A 675 31.68 0.17 20.25
C THR A 675 31.24 0.98 19.02
N PRO A 676 32.16 1.40 18.16
CA PRO A 676 31.78 2.14 16.96
C PRO A 676 30.90 1.35 15.99
N THR A 677 30.89 0.03 16.11
CA THR A 677 30.12 -0.81 15.17
C THR A 677 28.87 -1.44 15.77
N ASP A 678 28.69 -1.35 17.08
CA ASP A 678 27.55 -2.02 17.77
C ASP A 678 26.53 -1.00 18.24
N PHE A 679 25.27 -1.22 17.88
CA PHE A 679 24.17 -0.35 18.26
C PHE A 679 23.07 -1.20 18.89
N VAL A 680 22.83 -1.01 20.18
CA VAL A 680 21.77 -1.68 20.93
C VAL A 680 20.68 -0.66 21.19
N ARG A 681 19.46 -0.98 20.81
CA ARG A 681 18.36 -0.06 21.05
C ARG A 681 17.25 -0.72 21.83
N LEU A 682 16.60 0.08 22.63
CA LEU A 682 15.42 -0.31 23.39
C LEU A 682 14.45 0.84 23.29
N SER A 683 13.24 0.55 22.87
CA SER A 683 12.24 1.59 22.72
C SER A 683 10.89 1.16 23.27
N PHE A 684 10.21 2.13 23.84
CA PHE A 684 8.79 2.08 24.12
C PHE A 684 8.16 3.15 23.23
N SER A 685 7.19 2.76 22.44
CA SER A 685 6.50 3.71 21.58
C SER A 685 5.00 3.51 21.69
N SER A 686 4.27 4.54 21.37
CA SER A 686 2.82 4.46 21.30
C SER A 686 2.32 5.20 20.08
N ALA A 687 1.12 4.85 19.67
CA ALA A 687 0.49 5.49 18.53
C ALA A 687 -1.01 5.47 18.71
N LEU A 688 -1.66 6.37 18.01
CA LEU A 688 -3.11 6.40 17.96
C LEU A 688 -3.56 6.43 16.52
N ARG A 689 -4.75 5.90 16.31
CA ARG A 689 -5.47 6.07 15.06
C ARG A 689 -6.87 6.58 15.39
N ASN A 690 -7.16 7.77 14.93
CA ASN A 690 -8.54 8.24 14.99
C ASN A 690 -9.38 7.39 14.04
N PRO A 691 -10.62 7.05 14.40
CA PRO A 691 -11.50 6.41 13.43
C PRO A 691 -11.53 7.22 12.14
N THR A 692 -11.41 6.52 11.01
CA THR A 692 -11.44 7.19 9.71
C THR A 692 -12.83 7.79 9.44
N LEU A 693 -12.93 8.59 8.40
CA LEU A 693 -14.25 9.07 7.98
C LEU A 693 -15.17 7.90 7.62
N ALA A 694 -14.62 6.82 7.06
CA ALA A 694 -15.40 5.62 6.80
C ALA A 694 -15.86 4.96 8.10
N ASP A 695 -14.96 4.83 9.07
CA ASP A 695 -15.34 4.28 10.38
C ASP A 695 -16.49 5.08 11.01
N GLN A 696 -16.51 6.39 10.81
CA GLN A 696 -17.47 7.28 11.43
C GLN A 696 -18.77 7.45 10.64
N TYR A 697 -18.70 7.54 9.29
CA TYR A 697 -19.81 8.05 8.49
C TYR A 697 -20.18 7.17 7.29
N LEU A 698 -19.57 6.02 7.12
CA LEU A 698 -19.80 5.16 5.95
C LEU A 698 -21.26 4.72 5.88
N PHE A 699 -21.82 4.67 4.69
CA PHE A 699 -23.08 3.99 4.39
C PHE A 699 -22.99 3.50 2.97
N LEU A 700 -22.60 2.24 2.81
CA LEU A 700 -22.27 1.67 1.50
C LEU A 700 -22.79 0.26 1.38
N ASN A 701 -23.70 0.05 0.45
CA ASN A 701 -24.21 -1.29 0.14
C ASN A 701 -23.21 -1.98 -0.78
N VAL A 702 -22.64 -3.10 -0.31
CA VAL A 702 -21.65 -3.87 -1.10
C VAL A 702 -22.22 -5.19 -1.59
N GLY A 703 -23.54 -5.34 -1.55
CA GLY A 703 -24.25 -6.55 -1.99
C GLY A 703 -24.72 -7.37 -0.79
N PRO A 704 -23.91 -8.29 -0.27
CA PRO A 704 -24.36 -9.13 0.84
C PRO A 704 -24.61 -8.37 2.15
N ALA A 705 -24.13 -7.14 2.28
CA ALA A 705 -24.28 -6.34 3.50
C ALA A 705 -24.21 -4.87 3.17
N THR A 706 -24.71 -4.06 4.09
CA THR A 706 -24.48 -2.61 4.08
C THR A 706 -23.40 -2.30 5.12
N LEU A 707 -22.34 -1.64 4.70
CA LEU A 707 -21.25 -1.21 5.56
C LEU A 707 -21.63 0.12 6.19
N VAL A 708 -21.57 0.21 7.51
CA VAL A 708 -22.07 1.38 8.25
C VAL A 708 -21.00 1.91 9.19
N GLY A 709 -20.81 3.22 9.17
CA GLY A 709 -19.97 3.90 10.16
C GLY A 709 -20.65 3.89 11.52
N ASN A 710 -19.86 4.05 12.58
CA ASN A 710 -20.35 3.85 13.94
C ASN A 710 -19.95 5.01 14.84
N LEU A 711 -20.56 6.16 14.63
CA LEU A 711 -20.30 7.30 15.51
C LEU A 711 -21.18 7.24 16.78
N GLU A 712 -22.38 6.73 16.66
CA GLU A 712 -23.37 6.76 17.73
C GLU A 712 -23.71 5.42 18.36
N GLY A 713 -23.16 4.33 17.82
CA GLY A 713 -23.52 3.00 18.28
C GLY A 713 -24.68 2.41 17.51
N ALA A 714 -24.95 1.14 17.77
CA ALA A 714 -26.13 0.44 17.22
C ALA A 714 -26.70 -0.44 18.30
N GLN A 715 -28.02 -0.62 18.28
CA GLN A 715 -28.72 -1.39 19.32
C GLN A 715 -29.59 -2.46 18.68
N ASP A 716 -29.86 -3.49 19.47
CA ASP A 716 -30.83 -4.55 19.15
C ASP A 716 -30.51 -5.29 17.84
N LEU A 717 -29.22 -5.46 17.52
CA LEU A 717 -28.80 -6.27 16.41
C LEU A 717 -28.84 -7.76 16.79
N VAL A 718 -29.16 -8.61 15.81
CA VAL A 718 -29.20 -10.06 15.99
C VAL A 718 -27.91 -10.67 15.50
N THR A 719 -27.32 -11.61 16.23
CA THR A 719 -26.13 -12.31 15.78
C THR A 719 -26.47 -13.23 14.61
N VAL A 720 -25.57 -13.36 13.66
CA VAL A 720 -25.76 -14.21 12.48
C VAL A 720 -26.01 -15.66 12.90
N GLN A 721 -25.22 -16.17 13.84
CA GLN A 721 -25.34 -17.57 14.25
C GLN A 721 -26.69 -17.86 14.94
N SER A 722 -27.16 -16.96 15.79
CA SER A 722 -28.43 -17.15 16.43
C SER A 722 -29.60 -17.10 15.44
N PHE A 723 -29.48 -16.28 14.39
CA PHE A 723 -30.50 -16.24 13.34
C PHE A 723 -30.50 -17.54 12.54
N ILE A 724 -29.33 -18.09 12.22
CA ILE A 724 -29.26 -19.40 11.55
C ILE A 724 -29.90 -20.47 12.43
N ASN A 725 -29.59 -20.47 13.73
CA ASN A 725 -30.19 -21.40 14.66
C ASN A 725 -31.71 -21.25 14.72
N TYR A 726 -32.18 -20.00 14.72
CA TYR A 726 -33.61 -19.70 14.71
C TYR A 726 -34.29 -20.28 13.45
N ARG A 727 -33.69 -20.09 12.29
CA ARG A 727 -34.25 -20.65 11.05
C ARG A 727 -34.24 -22.17 11.06
N ASN A 728 -33.20 -22.76 11.58
CA ASN A 728 -33.07 -24.22 11.62
C ASN A 728 -33.97 -24.86 12.69
N SER A 729 -34.49 -24.08 13.64
CA SER A 729 -35.39 -24.60 14.68
C SER A 729 -36.74 -25.05 14.14
N SER A 730 -37.07 -24.72 12.90
CA SER A 730 -38.33 -25.08 12.27
C SER A 730 -38.23 -26.33 11.39
N SER A 731 -37.21 -27.17 11.55
CA SER A 731 -37.04 -28.36 10.72
C SER A 731 -37.96 -29.51 11.18
N GLY A 732 -38.50 -30.20 10.21
CA GLY A 732 -39.39 -31.36 10.45
C GLY A 732 -40.87 -30.99 10.59
N THR A 733 -41.59 -31.74 11.38
CA THR A 733 -43.05 -31.57 11.57
C THR A 733 -43.41 -30.48 12.55
N ASN A 734 -42.41 -29.85 13.18
CA ASN A 734 -42.63 -28.79 14.18
C ASN A 734 -42.39 -27.43 13.58
N ILE A 735 -43.47 -26.74 13.25
CA ILE A 735 -43.39 -25.36 12.72
C ILE A 735 -43.49 -24.38 13.93
N ALA A 736 -42.49 -24.44 14.83
CA ALA A 736 -42.48 -23.53 15.96
C ALA A 736 -41.12 -22.77 15.97
N PHE A 737 -41.13 -21.63 15.32
CA PHE A 737 -39.97 -20.71 15.42
C PHE A 737 -39.91 -20.17 16.84
N ASN A 738 -38.78 -20.30 17.49
CA ASN A 738 -38.60 -19.87 18.87
C ASN A 738 -37.79 -18.57 18.88
N LEU A 739 -38.43 -17.45 19.16
CA LEU A 739 -37.78 -16.13 19.24
C LEU A 739 -36.70 -16.09 20.33
N ASP A 740 -36.81 -16.94 21.36
CA ASP A 740 -35.81 -17.00 22.43
C ASP A 740 -34.46 -17.53 21.91
N THR A 741 -34.42 -18.09 20.71
CA THR A 741 -33.19 -18.52 20.08
C THR A 741 -32.36 -17.33 19.60
N LEU A 742 -33.02 -16.21 19.28
CA LEU A 742 -32.32 -15.01 18.78
C LEU A 742 -31.54 -14.36 19.92
N GLN A 743 -30.27 -14.07 19.61
CA GLN A 743 -29.38 -13.39 20.55
C GLN A 743 -29.14 -11.96 20.05
N TYR A 744 -29.55 -11.01 20.88
CA TYR A 744 -29.41 -9.59 20.56
C TYR A 744 -28.15 -9.03 21.17
N PHE A 745 -27.54 -8.06 20.51
CA PHE A 745 -26.37 -7.38 21.02
C PHE A 745 -26.36 -5.93 20.55
N ASP A 746 -25.59 -5.12 21.28
CA ASP A 746 -25.39 -3.70 20.98
C ASP A 746 -23.93 -3.47 20.59
N ILE A 747 -23.70 -2.46 19.77
CA ILE A 747 -22.37 -2.01 19.41
C ILE A 747 -22.18 -0.62 20.00
N ALA A 748 -21.14 -0.43 20.81
CA ALA A 748 -20.85 0.85 21.43
C ALA A 748 -20.30 1.85 20.39
N PRO A 749 -20.48 3.14 20.62
CA PRO A 749 -19.84 4.15 19.76
C PRO A 749 -18.32 4.00 19.75
N LEU A 750 -17.72 4.35 18.62
CA LEU A 750 -16.28 4.19 18.41
C LEU A 750 -15.45 5.08 19.33
N ARG A 751 -14.24 4.57 19.62
CA ARG A 751 -13.17 5.29 20.30
C ARG A 751 -11.91 5.20 19.44
N PRO A 752 -10.98 6.15 19.58
CA PRO A 752 -9.70 6.01 18.89
C PRO A 752 -8.96 4.74 19.27
N GLU A 753 -8.33 4.14 18.29
CA GLU A 753 -7.52 2.94 18.46
C GLU A 753 -6.14 3.36 18.96
N GLN A 754 -5.59 2.61 19.92
CA GLN A 754 -4.28 2.91 20.49
C GLN A 754 -3.42 1.65 20.46
N VAL A 755 -2.11 1.86 20.27
CA VAL A 755 -1.14 0.78 20.37
C VAL A 755 0.03 1.23 21.23
N ARG A 756 0.56 0.31 22.01
CA ARG A 756 1.81 0.47 22.76
C ARG A 756 2.72 -0.68 22.35
N THR A 757 3.98 -0.34 22.08
CA THR A 757 4.94 -1.32 21.59
C THR A 757 6.23 -1.23 22.39
N LEU A 758 6.74 -2.37 22.81
CA LEU A 758 8.09 -2.51 23.29
C LEU A 758 8.91 -3.16 22.19
N GLU A 759 10.09 -2.61 21.94
CA GLU A 759 10.95 -3.11 20.88
C GLU A 759 12.39 -3.11 21.36
N ALA A 760 13.12 -4.18 21.06
CA ALA A 760 14.56 -4.28 21.26
C ALA A 760 15.21 -4.58 19.94
N GLY A 761 16.37 -3.96 19.70
CA GLY A 761 17.07 -4.17 18.44
C GLY A 761 18.58 -4.13 18.64
N TYR A 762 19.28 -4.74 17.68
CA TYR A 762 20.72 -4.81 17.69
C TYR A 762 21.21 -4.70 16.25
N ARG A 763 22.11 -3.74 16.04
CA ARG A 763 22.76 -3.54 14.75
C ARG A 763 24.25 -3.62 14.96
N THR A 764 24.93 -4.29 14.01
CA THR A 764 26.40 -4.40 14.08
C THR A 764 26.98 -4.54 12.69
N THR A 765 28.25 -4.16 12.56
CA THR A 765 29.04 -4.40 11.36
C THR A 765 30.22 -5.28 11.75
N LEU A 766 30.29 -6.46 11.14
CA LEU A 766 31.35 -7.43 11.41
C LEU A 766 32.39 -7.37 10.29
N GLY A 767 33.64 -7.04 10.65
CA GLY A 767 34.77 -7.04 9.71
C GLY A 767 34.58 -6.14 8.51
N GLU A 768 33.88 -5.05 8.66
CA GLU A 768 33.59 -4.09 7.59
C GLU A 768 32.74 -4.63 6.42
N UNK A 769 32.40 -5.78 6.41
CA UNK A 769 31.79 -6.38 5.33
C UNK A 769 30.42 -6.83 5.54
N LEU A 770 30.17 -7.17 6.74
CA LEU A 770 28.85 -7.77 7.03
C LEU A 770 28.09 -6.90 8.02
N TYR A 771 27.01 -6.29 7.57
CA TYR A 771 26.08 -5.53 8.41
C TYR A 771 24.90 -6.42 8.78
N LEU A 772 24.55 -6.44 10.06
CA LEU A 772 23.44 -7.21 10.61
C LEU A 772 22.49 -6.27 11.36
N ASP A 773 21.19 -6.49 11.21
CA ASP A 773 20.17 -5.76 11.94
C ASP A 773 19.08 -6.74 12.38
N ALA A 774 18.89 -6.86 13.67
CA ALA A 774 17.87 -7.76 14.25
C ALA A 774 17.00 -6.97 15.22
N ASN A 775 15.72 -7.32 15.24
CA ASN A 775 14.80 -6.70 16.20
C ASN A 775 13.71 -7.67 16.60
N TYR A 776 13.13 -7.39 17.75
CA TYR A 776 11.94 -8.05 18.27
C TYR A 776 11.01 -6.99 18.83
N TYR A 777 9.70 -7.14 18.56
CA TYR A 777 8.70 -6.24 19.11
C TYR A 777 7.53 -7.02 19.69
N PHE A 778 6.86 -6.40 20.67
CA PHE A 778 5.59 -6.86 21.21
C PHE A 778 4.66 -5.66 21.32
N SER A 779 3.43 -5.80 20.82
CA SER A 779 2.47 -4.70 20.75
C SER A 779 1.16 -5.06 21.44
N TRP A 780 0.60 -4.09 22.15
CA TRP A 780 -0.72 -4.17 22.81
C TRP A 780 -1.61 -3.13 22.15
N TYR A 781 -2.74 -3.58 21.58
CA TYR A 781 -3.72 -2.70 20.96
C TYR A 781 -4.93 -2.59 21.87
N SER A 782 -5.29 -1.35 22.25
CA SER A 782 -6.48 -1.05 23.02
C SER A 782 -7.51 -0.43 22.10
N HIS A 783 -8.76 -0.82 22.25
CA HIS A 783 -9.85 -0.32 21.42
C HIS A 783 -9.58 -0.55 19.93
N PHE A 784 -9.02 -1.71 19.61
CA PHE A 784 -8.71 -2.06 18.23
C PHE A 784 -9.99 -1.93 17.40
N ILE A 785 -9.89 -1.28 16.23
CA ILE A 785 -11.04 -1.09 15.36
C ILE A 785 -11.03 -2.18 14.28
N GLY A 786 -12.01 -3.03 14.34
CA GLY A 786 -12.35 -3.97 13.31
C GLY A 786 -13.83 -3.76 12.98
N TYR A 787 -14.56 -4.86 12.80
CA TYR A 787 -15.98 -4.73 12.53
C TYR A 787 -16.76 -5.88 13.10
N ASN A 788 -18.05 -5.64 13.32
CA ASN A 788 -19.05 -6.63 13.75
C ASN A 788 -20.15 -6.69 12.70
N ILE A 789 -20.65 -7.91 12.48
CA ILE A 789 -21.77 -8.13 11.59
C ILE A 789 -23.01 -8.38 12.44
N GLY A 790 -24.07 -7.66 12.17
CA GLY A 790 -25.34 -7.83 12.86
C GLY A 790 -26.51 -7.74 11.89
N LEU A 791 -27.60 -8.38 12.29
CA LEU A 791 -28.81 -8.41 11.49
C LEU A 791 -29.88 -7.55 12.13
N ASP A 792 -30.59 -6.80 11.31
CA ASP A 792 -31.85 -6.18 11.70
C ASP A 792 -32.95 -7.06 11.12
N VAL A 793 -33.63 -7.82 11.98
CA VAL A 793 -34.67 -8.74 11.56
C VAL A 793 -36.03 -8.11 11.85
N GLN A 794 -36.86 -7.94 10.81
CA GLN A 794 -38.14 -7.27 10.89
C GLN A 794 -39.24 -8.31 10.80
N PHE A 795 -40.15 -8.30 11.75
CA PHE A 795 -41.28 -9.21 11.79
C PHE A 795 -42.57 -8.46 11.45
N GLU A 796 -43.47 -9.12 10.66
CA GLU A 796 -44.78 -8.54 10.39
C GLU A 796 -45.54 -8.30 11.68
N ASN A 797 -45.44 -9.28 12.58
CA ASN A 797 -46.05 -9.22 13.89
C ASN A 797 -45.19 -10.06 14.84
N PRO A 798 -44.64 -9.44 15.89
CA PRO A 798 -43.78 -10.20 16.83
C PRO A 798 -44.48 -11.38 17.49
N GLN A 799 -45.80 -11.40 17.48
CA GLN A 799 -46.54 -12.55 18.01
C GLN A 799 -46.60 -13.74 17.04
N PHE A 800 -46.20 -13.53 15.81
CA PHE A 800 -46.12 -14.54 14.77
C PHE A 800 -44.75 -14.52 14.13
N PRO A 801 -43.74 -15.03 14.83
CA PRO A 801 -42.35 -14.84 14.40
C PRO A 801 -41.97 -15.61 13.13
N GLU A 802 -42.84 -16.48 12.62
CA GLU A 802 -42.63 -17.13 11.36
C GLU A 802 -42.70 -16.18 10.16
N PHE A 803 -43.32 -15.01 10.35
CA PHE A 803 -43.49 -14.06 9.26
C PHE A 803 -42.46 -12.93 9.36
N ILE A 804 -41.29 -13.14 8.74
CA ILE A 804 -40.25 -12.13 8.62
C ILE A 804 -40.56 -11.29 7.38
N THR A 805 -40.63 -9.96 7.55
CA THR A 805 -40.86 -9.02 6.45
C THR A 805 -39.59 -8.50 5.85
N GLY A 806 -38.48 -8.53 6.60
CA GLY A 806 -37.20 -8.09 6.07
C GLY A 806 -36.04 -8.50 6.96
N ILE A 807 -34.88 -8.61 6.34
CA ILE A 807 -33.60 -8.85 7.02
C ILE A 807 -32.58 -7.91 6.39
N ASP A 808 -32.04 -7.01 7.17
CA ASP A 808 -30.93 -6.17 6.73
C ASP A 808 -29.67 -6.64 7.40
N VAL A 809 -28.63 -6.87 6.61
CA VAL A 809 -27.33 -7.29 7.11
C VAL A 809 -26.43 -6.05 7.17
N TYR A 810 -25.90 -5.77 8.36
CA TYR A 810 -25.03 -4.62 8.56
C TYR A 810 -23.65 -5.06 9.02
N ARG A 811 -22.64 -4.39 8.51
CA ARG A 811 -21.27 -4.50 9.02
C ARG A 811 -20.87 -3.16 9.60
N TYR A 812 -20.76 -3.09 10.92
CA TYR A 812 -20.42 -1.87 11.64
C TYR A 812 -18.95 -1.85 12.02
N ALA A 813 -18.31 -0.71 11.87
CA ALA A 813 -17.02 -0.49 12.51
C ALA A 813 -17.22 -0.59 14.03
N ALA A 814 -16.30 -1.27 14.71
CA ALA A 814 -16.46 -1.53 16.13
C ALA A 814 -15.11 -1.69 16.81
N ASN A 815 -15.00 -1.24 18.05
CA ASN A 815 -13.81 -1.49 18.86
C ASN A 815 -13.86 -2.89 19.44
N SER A 816 -12.70 -3.50 19.59
CA SER A 816 -12.58 -4.78 20.29
C SER A 816 -12.98 -4.63 21.76
N LEU A 817 -13.59 -5.64 22.32
CA LEU A 817 -13.94 -5.71 23.74
C LEU A 817 -12.69 -5.96 24.59
N ASN A 818 -11.74 -6.69 24.05
CA ASN A 818 -10.53 -7.10 24.74
C ASN A 818 -9.31 -6.58 24.01
N GLN A 819 -8.16 -6.66 24.68
CA GLN A 819 -6.89 -6.20 24.12
C GLN A 819 -6.39 -7.16 23.05
N VAL A 820 -6.08 -6.64 21.88
CA VAL A 820 -5.46 -7.39 20.80
C VAL A 820 -3.94 -7.27 20.94
N GLN A 821 -3.23 -8.37 20.71
CA GLN A 821 -1.78 -8.41 20.89
C GLN A 821 -1.12 -8.99 19.64
N THR A 822 0.03 -8.41 19.30
CA THR A 822 0.88 -8.94 18.21
C THR A 822 2.31 -8.99 18.67
N GLN A 823 3.11 -9.83 18.02
CA GLN A 823 4.55 -9.86 18.23
C GLN A 823 5.24 -10.22 16.92
N GLY A 824 6.51 -9.91 16.86
CA GLY A 824 7.28 -10.26 15.69
C GLY A 824 8.75 -10.01 15.87
N ALA A 825 9.50 -10.52 14.90
CA ALA A 825 10.95 -10.36 14.88
C ALA A 825 11.40 -10.27 13.44
N SER A 826 12.51 -9.60 13.22
CA SER A 826 13.11 -9.57 11.90
C SER A 826 14.61 -9.59 12.00
N LEU A 827 15.26 -10.12 10.97
CA LEU A 827 16.70 -10.18 10.85
C LEU A 827 17.06 -9.81 9.43
N GLY A 828 17.95 -8.85 9.26
CA GLY A 828 18.45 -8.46 7.96
C GLY A 828 19.96 -8.46 7.92
N PHE A 829 20.52 -8.67 6.74
CA PHE A 829 21.96 -8.58 6.55
C PHE A 829 22.29 -7.96 5.20
N ASN A 830 23.41 -7.25 5.16
CA ASN A 830 24.07 -6.79 3.95
C ASN A 830 25.51 -7.26 4.02
N TYR A 831 25.92 -8.07 3.07
CA TYR A 831 27.29 -8.58 2.97
C TYR A 831 27.94 -7.95 1.76
N PHE A 832 28.86 -7.03 2.00
CA PHE A 832 29.60 -6.31 0.97
C PHE A 832 30.80 -7.15 0.58
N LEU A 833 30.61 -7.98 -0.47
CA LEU A 833 31.63 -8.91 -0.92
C LEU A 833 32.87 -8.17 -1.40
N ASP A 834 32.69 -7.08 -2.12
CA ASP A 834 33.73 -6.16 -2.53
C ASP A 834 33.08 -4.82 -2.91
N ASP A 835 33.77 -3.97 -3.63
CA ASP A 835 33.23 -2.66 -4.02
C ASP A 835 32.09 -2.75 -5.02
N ASN A 836 31.92 -3.87 -5.68
CA ASN A 836 30.92 -4.03 -6.75
C ASN A 836 29.76 -4.95 -6.36
N PHE A 837 30.00 -5.97 -5.53
CA PHE A 837 29.01 -7.01 -5.24
C PHE A 837 28.50 -6.91 -3.82
N THR A 838 27.19 -6.95 -3.67
CA THR A 838 26.52 -7.02 -2.37
C THR A 838 25.54 -8.18 -2.37
N LEU A 839 25.63 -9.01 -1.33
CA LEU A 839 24.63 -10.02 -1.04
C LEU A 839 23.81 -9.51 0.13
N ASN A 840 22.49 -9.50 -0.01
CA ASN A 840 21.62 -9.06 1.08
C ASN A 840 20.49 -10.04 1.29
N GLY A 841 19.86 -9.92 2.44
CA GLY A 841 18.72 -10.75 2.74
C GLY A 841 18.04 -10.31 4.01
N ASN A 842 16.83 -10.81 4.17
CA ASN A 842 16.10 -10.55 5.40
C ASN A 842 15.02 -11.61 5.61
N TYR A 843 14.66 -11.75 6.86
CA TYR A 843 13.60 -12.63 7.32
C TYR A 843 12.71 -11.85 8.27
N SER A 844 11.41 -12.02 8.16
CA SER A 844 10.48 -11.42 9.11
C SER A 844 9.43 -12.43 9.56
N TRP A 845 9.06 -12.29 10.81
CA TRP A 845 8.04 -13.08 11.49
C TRP A 845 7.08 -12.13 12.18
N ASN A 846 5.79 -12.27 11.91
CA ASN A 846 4.74 -11.49 12.53
C ASN A 846 3.62 -12.41 12.95
N LYS A 847 3.15 -12.25 14.18
CA LYS A 847 2.13 -13.15 14.71
C LYS A 847 1.08 -12.38 15.50
N LEU A 848 -0.18 -12.66 15.16
CA LEU A 848 -1.29 -12.25 15.99
C LEU A 848 -1.40 -13.23 17.17
N VAL A 849 -1.25 -12.70 18.38
CA VAL A 849 -1.44 -13.51 19.59
C VAL A 849 -2.96 -13.73 19.75
N LYS A 850 -3.35 -14.94 20.08
CA LYS A 850 -4.76 -15.31 20.12
C LYS A 850 -5.58 -14.33 20.95
N THR A 851 -6.62 -13.78 20.32
CA THR A 851 -7.57 -12.92 21.02
C THR A 851 -8.62 -13.78 21.73
N ASP A 852 -9.38 -13.15 22.64
CA ASP A 852 -10.46 -13.81 23.34
C ASP A 852 -11.52 -14.29 22.34
N GLU A 853 -11.88 -15.55 22.39
CA GLU A 853 -12.89 -16.13 21.50
C GLU A 853 -14.29 -15.54 21.68
N GLU A 854 -14.53 -14.90 22.82
CA GLU A 854 -15.81 -14.25 23.08
C GLU A 854 -15.89 -12.83 22.47
N ASP A 855 -14.78 -12.29 21.99
CA ASP A 855 -14.78 -10.98 21.32
C ASP A 855 -15.25 -11.19 19.87
N PRO A 856 -16.36 -10.61 19.48
CA PRO A 856 -16.90 -10.86 18.13
C PRO A 856 -16.15 -10.13 17.01
N ILE A 857 -15.13 -9.34 17.35
CA ILE A 857 -14.45 -8.52 16.35
C ILE A 857 -13.62 -9.37 15.38
N ILE A 858 -13.61 -8.96 14.12
CA ILE A 858 -12.76 -9.56 13.10
C ILE A 858 -11.53 -8.65 12.95
N PRO A 859 -10.34 -9.11 13.37
CA PRO A 859 -9.18 -8.20 13.35
C PRO A 859 -8.54 -8.03 11.98
N ALA A 860 -8.77 -8.93 11.03
CA ALA A 860 -8.24 -8.87 9.68
C ALA A 860 -6.72 -8.70 9.69
N PHE A 861 -6.02 -9.66 10.29
CA PHE A 861 -4.56 -9.58 10.40
C PHE A 861 -3.88 -9.64 9.05
N ASN A 862 -4.34 -10.50 8.14
CA ASN A 862 -4.01 -10.51 6.70
C ASN A 862 -2.51 -10.47 6.42
N THR A 863 -1.75 -11.14 7.24
CA THR A 863 -0.29 -11.02 7.20
C THR A 863 0.33 -12.40 7.20
N PRO A 864 1.28 -12.66 6.30
CA PRO A 864 2.01 -13.92 6.37
C PRO A 864 2.79 -13.99 7.67
N GLU A 865 2.79 -15.16 8.32
CA GLU A 865 3.55 -15.32 9.55
C GLU A 865 5.05 -15.28 9.26
N HIS A 866 5.48 -15.90 8.16
CA HIS A 866 6.90 -15.94 7.77
C HIS A 866 7.08 -15.42 6.35
N LYS A 867 8.13 -14.62 6.16
CA LYS A 867 8.51 -14.10 4.86
C LYS A 867 10.02 -13.92 4.83
N TYR A 868 10.66 -14.18 3.69
CA TYR A 868 12.07 -13.86 3.55
C TYR A 868 12.40 -13.38 2.13
N ASN A 869 13.49 -12.64 2.04
CA ASN A 869 14.09 -12.13 0.82
C ASN A 869 15.57 -12.49 0.78
N LEU A 870 16.08 -12.74 -0.41
CA LEU A 870 17.51 -12.93 -0.64
C LEU A 870 17.88 -12.23 -1.94
N GLY A 871 18.84 -11.31 -1.88
CA GLY A 871 19.20 -10.48 -3.02
C GLY A 871 20.69 -10.49 -3.32
N LEU A 872 21.03 -10.34 -4.59
CA LEU A 872 22.39 -10.17 -5.06
C LEU A 872 22.43 -8.99 -6.01
N THR A 873 23.29 -8.02 -5.73
CA THR A 873 23.45 -6.82 -6.55
C THR A 873 24.91 -6.70 -6.98
N ALA A 874 25.14 -6.42 -8.26
CA ALA A 874 26.42 -6.07 -8.79
C ALA A 874 26.32 -4.69 -9.42
N ARG A 875 27.25 -3.81 -9.12
CA ARG A 875 27.18 -2.40 -9.48
C ARG A 875 28.53 -1.92 -9.96
N GLY A 876 28.54 -1.11 -11.02
CA GLY A 876 29.73 -0.46 -11.48
C GLY A 876 30.79 -1.39 -12.06
N LEU A 877 30.39 -2.51 -12.66
CA LEU A 877 31.31 -3.42 -13.31
C LEU A 877 31.88 -2.77 -14.56
N GLU A 878 33.19 -2.94 -14.77
CA GLU A 878 33.88 -2.29 -15.88
C GLU A 878 33.38 -2.79 -17.23
N ALA A 879 33.19 -1.86 -18.14
CA ALA A 879 32.83 -2.13 -19.52
C ALA A 879 33.78 -1.36 -20.43
N LYS A 880 33.35 -0.91 -21.59
CA LYS A 880 34.19 -0.21 -22.54
C LYS A 880 34.43 1.24 -22.11
N GLY A 881 35.67 1.63 -21.95
CA GLY A 881 36.03 3.01 -21.57
C GLY A 881 35.56 3.30 -20.16
N LYS A 882 34.73 4.34 -19.99
CA LYS A 882 34.15 4.70 -18.69
C LYS A 882 32.76 4.11 -18.49
N ASP A 883 32.26 3.36 -19.47
CA ASP A 883 30.98 2.70 -19.34
C ASP A 883 31.02 1.66 -18.23
N SER A 884 29.86 1.38 -17.64
CA SER A 884 29.74 0.37 -16.61
C SER A 884 28.44 -0.42 -16.79
N TRP A 885 28.39 -1.58 -16.14
CA TRP A 885 27.19 -2.39 -16.15
C TRP A 885 26.97 -2.98 -14.76
N GLY A 886 25.80 -3.49 -14.55
CA GLY A 886 25.44 -4.12 -13.28
C GLY A 886 24.23 -4.98 -13.44
N PHE A 887 23.88 -5.66 -12.36
CA PHE A 887 22.66 -6.45 -12.32
C PHE A 887 22.17 -6.55 -10.87
N SER A 888 20.89 -6.88 -10.71
CA SER A 888 20.36 -7.24 -9.41
C SER A 888 19.36 -8.37 -9.57
N LEU A 889 19.34 -9.24 -8.57
CA LEU A 889 18.40 -10.35 -8.45
C LEU A 889 17.83 -10.30 -7.04
N ASN A 890 16.53 -10.56 -6.91
CA ASN A 890 15.92 -10.71 -5.60
C ASN A 890 14.94 -11.88 -5.62
N TYR A 891 15.12 -12.80 -4.69
CA TYR A 891 14.18 -13.89 -4.45
C TYR A 891 13.38 -13.58 -3.18
N ARG A 892 12.06 -13.72 -3.27
CA ARG A 892 11.17 -13.49 -2.14
C ARG A 892 10.22 -14.67 -1.97
N TRP A 893 10.07 -15.14 -0.76
CA TRP A 893 9.09 -16.15 -0.40
C TRP A 893 8.14 -15.58 0.65
N VAL A 894 6.84 -15.83 0.45
CA VAL A 894 5.76 -15.35 1.31
C VAL A 894 4.90 -16.55 1.69
N GLN A 895 4.73 -16.78 2.99
CA GLN A 895 3.88 -17.85 3.49
C GLN A 895 2.41 -17.55 3.20
N GLY A 896 1.63 -18.61 2.99
CA GLY A 896 0.18 -18.47 2.82
C GLY A 896 -0.48 -17.99 4.10
N PHE A 897 -1.59 -17.29 3.95
CA PHE A 897 -2.32 -16.70 5.08
C PHE A 897 -3.79 -16.55 4.73
N VAL A 898 -4.62 -16.42 5.77
CA VAL A 898 -6.05 -16.13 5.60
C VAL A 898 -6.20 -14.63 5.40
N PHE A 899 -6.85 -14.26 4.29
CA PHE A 899 -7.20 -12.87 4.02
C PHE A 899 -8.66 -12.66 4.40
N GLU A 900 -8.89 -11.73 5.30
CA GLU A 900 -10.23 -11.36 5.76
C GLU A 900 -10.57 -9.98 5.20
N GLY A 901 -11.35 -9.98 4.14
CA GLY A 901 -11.87 -8.76 3.51
C GLY A 901 -13.36 -8.62 3.81
N SER A 902 -14.14 -8.22 2.81
CA SER A 902 -15.59 -8.29 2.92
C SER A 902 -16.01 -9.78 2.96
N PRO A 903 -17.24 -10.07 3.35
CA PRO A 903 -17.67 -11.49 3.44
C PRO A 903 -17.44 -12.28 2.15
N GLN A 904 -17.65 -11.65 1.00
CA GLN A 904 -17.48 -12.33 -0.30
C GLN A 904 -16.00 -12.46 -0.71
N PHE A 905 -15.10 -11.72 -0.08
CA PHE A 905 -13.66 -11.72 -0.39
C PHE A 905 -12.85 -12.08 0.85
N THR A 906 -13.24 -13.17 1.50
CA THR A 906 -12.51 -13.72 2.65
C THR A 906 -12.14 -15.16 2.32
N GLY A 907 -10.84 -15.48 2.43
CA GLY A 907 -10.37 -16.82 2.14
C GLY A 907 -8.87 -16.94 2.21
N PHE A 908 -8.35 -18.09 1.82
CA PHE A 908 -6.93 -18.42 1.94
C PHE A 908 -6.15 -17.94 0.73
N VAL A 909 -5.06 -17.23 0.98
CA VAL A 909 -4.07 -16.85 -0.04
C VAL A 909 -2.92 -17.84 0.06
N PRO A 910 -2.68 -18.68 -0.96
CA PRO A 910 -1.60 -19.65 -0.90
C PRO A 910 -0.22 -19.02 -0.88
N ALA A 911 0.75 -19.74 -0.35
CA ALA A 911 2.15 -19.31 -0.36
C ALA A 911 2.64 -19.13 -1.79
N TYR A 912 3.55 -18.16 -1.98
CA TYR A 912 4.13 -17.90 -3.30
C TYR A 912 5.57 -17.44 -3.15
N ASP A 913 6.31 -17.61 -4.24
CA ASP A 913 7.67 -17.11 -4.33
C ASP A 913 7.88 -16.40 -5.65
N LEU A 914 8.75 -15.40 -5.62
CA LEU A 914 9.01 -14.51 -6.75
C LEU A 914 10.51 -14.34 -6.93
N LEU A 915 10.97 -14.38 -8.19
CA LEU A 915 12.32 -13.97 -8.54
C LEU A 915 12.22 -12.74 -9.42
N ASP A 916 12.80 -11.63 -8.95
CA ASP A 916 12.89 -10.40 -9.72
C ASP A 916 14.33 -10.20 -10.15
N GLY A 917 14.55 -9.65 -11.34
CA GLY A 917 15.89 -9.43 -11.80
C GLY A 917 15.99 -8.35 -12.85
N GLN A 918 17.17 -7.73 -12.93
CA GLN A 918 17.47 -6.77 -13.99
C GLN A 918 18.96 -6.80 -14.30
N VAL A 919 19.31 -6.37 -15.52
CA VAL A 919 20.67 -6.07 -15.93
C VAL A 919 20.66 -4.69 -16.55
N ASN A 920 21.68 -3.89 -16.25
CA ASN A 920 21.74 -2.52 -16.76
C ASN A 920 23.13 -2.21 -17.32
N TYR A 921 23.18 -1.27 -18.25
CA TYR A 921 24.39 -0.78 -18.87
C TYR A 921 24.35 0.74 -18.92
N LYS A 922 25.38 1.38 -18.38
CA LYS A 922 25.50 2.83 -18.37
C LYS A 922 26.48 3.29 -19.41
N PHE A 923 26.00 4.06 -20.38
CA PHE A 923 26.81 4.77 -21.36
C PHE A 923 27.23 6.10 -20.72
N ASP A 924 28.43 6.15 -20.18
CA ASP A 924 28.86 7.26 -19.34
C ASP A 924 28.85 8.59 -20.10
N ALA A 925 29.37 8.59 -21.33
CA ALA A 925 29.50 9.83 -22.12
C ALA A 925 28.13 10.44 -22.47
N GLN A 926 27.10 9.65 -22.60
CA GLN A 926 25.75 10.10 -22.96
C GLN A 926 24.85 10.29 -21.74
N GLY A 927 25.28 9.91 -20.55
CA GLY A 927 24.44 9.91 -19.37
C GLY A 927 23.22 8.99 -19.50
N LEU A 928 23.33 7.95 -20.32
CA LEU A 928 22.21 7.07 -20.66
C LEU A 928 22.40 5.70 -19.96
N THR A 929 21.37 5.26 -19.28
CA THR A 929 21.32 3.90 -18.71
C THR A 929 20.23 3.10 -19.42
N VAL A 930 20.59 1.93 -19.91
CA VAL A 930 19.65 0.96 -20.49
C VAL A 930 19.52 -0.19 -19.51
N LYS A 931 18.26 -0.51 -19.17
CA LYS A 931 17.98 -1.59 -18.20
C LYS A 931 16.96 -2.55 -18.82
N ALA A 932 17.21 -3.84 -18.67
CA ALA A 932 16.26 -4.88 -19.03
C ALA A 932 16.02 -5.74 -17.81
N GLY A 933 14.75 -6.00 -17.51
CA GLY A 933 14.43 -6.74 -16.30
C GLY A 933 13.03 -7.30 -16.30
N ALA A 934 12.69 -7.92 -15.20
CA ALA A 934 11.34 -8.45 -15.00
C ALA A 934 11.02 -8.54 -13.52
N SER A 935 9.81 -8.16 -13.17
CA SER A 935 9.16 -8.62 -11.94
C SER A 935 8.67 -10.03 -12.18
N ASN A 936 8.86 -10.92 -11.21
CA ASN A 936 8.39 -12.31 -11.31
C ASN A 936 8.92 -12.98 -12.58
N LEU A 937 10.24 -13.02 -12.69
CA LEU A 937 10.96 -13.48 -13.88
C LEU A 937 10.54 -14.87 -14.30
N LEU A 938 10.24 -15.75 -13.36
CA LEU A 938 9.87 -17.15 -13.64
C LEU A 938 8.38 -17.33 -13.93
N LYS A 939 7.62 -16.23 -13.97
CA LYS A 939 6.18 -16.21 -14.28
C LYS A 939 5.38 -17.09 -13.31
N ASN A 940 5.62 -16.94 -12.04
CA ASN A 940 4.93 -17.70 -11.00
C ASN A 940 3.57 -17.03 -10.71
N GLU A 941 2.54 -17.45 -11.40
CA GLU A 941 1.22 -16.83 -11.25
C GLU A 941 0.65 -17.08 -9.84
N HIS A 942 0.15 -16.03 -9.21
CA HIS A 942 -0.28 -16.09 -7.81
C HIS A 942 -1.28 -14.96 -7.53
N ILE A 943 -1.96 -15.06 -6.40
CA ILE A 943 -2.78 -13.96 -5.87
C ILE A 943 -2.11 -13.44 -4.60
N GLU A 944 -2.31 -12.16 -4.31
CA GLU A 944 -1.79 -11.52 -3.10
C GLU A 944 -2.90 -11.07 -2.16
N THR A 945 -4.14 -11.01 -2.66
CA THR A 945 -5.35 -10.82 -1.85
C THR A 945 -6.39 -11.82 -2.33
N TYR A 946 -7.26 -12.24 -1.40
CA TYR A 946 -8.32 -13.17 -1.79
C TYR A 946 -9.35 -12.41 -2.64
N GLY A 947 -9.65 -12.96 -3.79
CA GLY A 947 -10.53 -12.32 -4.78
C GLY A 947 -9.82 -11.32 -5.67
N GLY A 948 -8.54 -11.07 -5.42
CA GLY A 948 -7.75 -10.14 -6.20
C GLY A 948 -7.24 -10.73 -7.50
N PRO A 949 -6.45 -9.94 -8.23
CA PRO A 949 -6.00 -10.36 -9.55
C PRO A 949 -4.94 -11.45 -9.49
N THR A 950 -4.86 -12.22 -10.57
CA THR A 950 -3.76 -13.16 -10.77
C THR A 950 -2.57 -12.39 -11.28
N VAL A 951 -1.51 -12.31 -10.47
CA VAL A 951 -0.30 -11.54 -10.78
C VAL A 951 0.68 -12.47 -11.48
N GLY A 952 1.21 -12.05 -12.60
CA GLY A 952 2.19 -12.79 -13.38
C GLY A 952 3.48 -12.01 -13.56
N ARG A 953 4.16 -12.26 -14.67
CA ARG A 953 5.41 -11.60 -14.99
C ARG A 953 5.18 -10.27 -15.69
N LEU A 954 6.01 -9.28 -15.34
CA LEU A 954 6.13 -8.04 -16.10
C LEU A 954 7.58 -7.85 -16.51
N ALA A 955 7.92 -8.24 -17.73
CA ALA A 955 9.24 -8.01 -18.29
C ALA A 955 9.25 -6.70 -19.06
N TYR A 956 10.38 -5.98 -19.00
CA TYR A 956 10.46 -4.63 -19.55
C TYR A 956 11.88 -4.32 -20.00
N ILE A 957 11.99 -3.28 -20.82
CA ILE A 957 13.25 -2.60 -21.12
C ILE A 957 13.03 -1.12 -20.84
N SER A 958 14.02 -0.47 -20.23
CA SER A 958 13.93 0.94 -19.89
C SER A 958 15.18 1.70 -20.30
N PHE A 959 14.98 2.97 -20.58
CA PHE A 959 16.01 3.92 -20.95
C PHE A 959 15.89 5.12 -20.02
N ALA A 960 16.97 5.50 -19.37
CA ALA A 960 16.98 6.65 -18.47
C ALA A 960 18.18 7.54 -18.82
N MET A 961 17.95 8.82 -18.87
CA MET A 961 18.97 9.80 -19.22
C MET A 961 19.02 10.90 -18.18
N ASP A 962 20.21 11.23 -17.72
CA ASP A 962 20.48 12.33 -16.79
C ASP A 962 21.49 13.27 -17.47
N LEU A 963 21.10 14.57 -17.69
CA LEU A 963 21.92 15.58 -18.35
C LEU A 963 22.16 16.79 -17.46
#